data_7ec89cbcfd210b0a1a806e1ff9b8fec7
#
_entry.id   7ec89cbcfd210b0a1a806e1ff9b8fec7
#
_cell.length_a   1.000
_cell.length_b   1.000
_cell.length_c   1.000
_cell.angle_alpha   90.00
_cell.angle_beta   90.00
_cell.angle_gamma   90.00
#
_symmetry.space_group_name_H-M   'P 1'
#
loop_
_entity.id
_entity.type
_entity.pdbx_description
1 polymer ?
#
loop_
_entity_poly.entity_id
_entity_poly.type
_entity_poly.pdbx_seq_one_letter_code
_entity_poly.pdbx_strand_id
1 'polypeptide(L)'
;RQSEKMAINVRLESGISMPTRVQDIADGVTYMENYNEALRTRTPAGETYVQHFSDEKITGTRNRLNPYVYPDNDWYSMLFKDFTVNENMNLNVRGGGKVVDYFLNASIFNENGILKKPAESKFNTNINSQKYLFQANVGAQLTRTTRVSLKMNTQLLFWHRPVEEVKDLFYYTMRANPVAFPAIYPKGSVEDLDDPIFGNAPSWDGGSTDINPYALLSRGYGQRHTQYITTTFSVDQDLDFVTKGLKVRGMVSFYNKTYAATYRSFSPYYYEMTDYTDNGDGTFDYNLQSIGTPGSSYLGTSTGRNGYREISLQGQIEYSRTFGKHDVNALFVYHQKEKVDNQPANDEYKVLPYREQGLAGRFTYGYDSRYLMEFNFGYNGSENFISGRRFGFFPSIAGAWVVSGEPFWDGIRSKVNLLKIRASYGLSGNDYLADSSNNIVRFPYLTTVNMNKALYVWFSPNFVKQTGHEIKTVGNPLATWEESTKLNVGLELGLFDALTLNVDVYKENRTGIFMQRRSLPSTMGLSGVTPYGNLGEVENRGVDVSLEYNKAFNKDLLVSVRGTFTYAHNEVKARDEAKYLPNKYNSVLGKPVNSVYGLVADGLFASQEEIDNSPRQTFMPDYLPGDIKYRDMNGDGVIDANDRTSLGYPTVPEILYGFGASVNYKRWDFSFFFQGTARVSLRMYDMHPFRDNQYSGFNMTQYVADDHWSEADPNPNAAYPRLDYRYNANNTQTSSFWIKNGSYLRLKSVELGFTYKSLRAYLAGTNLFIISPFKYWDPEMGSGNGLKYPLQRVVKLGLQYNF
;
A
#
# COMPACT_ATOMS: atom_id res chain seq x y z
N ARG A 1 -6.69 32.54 19.53
CA ARG A 1 -6.22 33.66 20.33
C ARG A 1 -4.85 34.05 19.81
N GLN A 2 -4.70 35.30 19.33
CA GLN A 2 -3.38 35.85 18.99
C GLN A 2 -2.57 35.94 20.30
N SER A 3 -1.45 35.25 20.34
CA SER A 3 -0.52 35.31 21.46
C SER A 3 0.37 36.54 21.24
N GLU A 4 0.23 37.56 22.06
CA GLU A 4 1.09 38.75 22.03
C GLU A 4 2.56 38.42 22.42
N LYS A 5 2.78 37.26 23.04
CA LYS A 5 4.11 36.77 23.40
C LYS A 5 4.57 35.69 22.41
N MET A 6 5.85 35.80 22.04
CA MET A 6 6.53 34.75 21.28
C MET A 6 6.59 33.47 22.12
N ALA A 7 6.21 32.34 21.52
CA ALA A 7 6.37 31.01 22.10
C ALA A 7 7.25 30.15 21.18
N ILE A 8 8.27 29.54 21.75
CA ILE A 8 9.20 28.67 21.06
C ILE A 8 9.03 27.26 21.65
N ASN A 9 8.91 26.28 20.80
CA ASN A 9 8.90 24.86 21.19
C ASN A 9 10.02 24.13 20.44
N VAL A 10 10.84 23.40 21.17
CA VAL A 10 11.90 22.54 20.64
C VAL A 10 11.60 21.11 21.05
N ARG A 11 11.62 20.19 20.11
CA ARG A 11 11.44 18.76 20.34
C ARG A 11 12.57 17.99 19.69
N LEU A 12 13.18 17.08 20.45
CA LEU A 12 14.22 16.15 20.01
C LEU A 12 13.76 14.74 20.33
N GLU A 13 13.83 13.85 19.36
CA GLU A 13 13.50 12.44 19.51
C GLU A 13 14.62 11.59 18.91
N SER A 14 14.98 10.52 19.61
CA SER A 14 15.80 9.44 19.07
C SER A 14 15.12 8.11 19.35
N GLY A 15 15.10 7.22 18.37
CA GLY A 15 14.37 5.96 18.49
C GLY A 15 15.05 4.81 17.78
N ILE A 16 14.85 3.63 18.36
CA ILE A 16 15.28 2.35 17.79
C ILE A 16 14.12 1.77 17.01
N SER A 17 14.37 1.43 15.76
CA SER A 17 13.42 0.77 14.85
C SER A 17 13.91 -0.63 14.53
N MET A 18 13.01 -1.62 14.65
CA MET A 18 13.28 -3.03 14.35
C MET A 18 12.10 -3.66 13.63
N PRO A 19 12.27 -4.71 12.81
CA PRO A 19 11.17 -5.42 12.16
C PRO A 19 10.11 -5.91 13.15
N THR A 20 8.83 -5.82 12.77
CA THR A 20 7.74 -6.39 13.59
C THR A 20 7.73 -7.91 13.52
N ARG A 21 7.92 -8.45 12.32
CA ARG A 21 8.03 -9.89 12.03
C ARG A 21 8.73 -10.09 10.70
N VAL A 22 9.71 -10.96 10.68
CA VAL A 22 10.36 -11.50 9.48
C VAL A 22 10.05 -12.99 9.45
N GLN A 23 9.86 -13.57 8.27
CA GLN A 23 9.71 -15.01 8.13
C GLN A 23 11.07 -15.69 8.28
N ASP A 24 11.07 -16.83 8.96
CA ASP A 24 12.23 -17.69 9.05
C ASP A 24 12.40 -18.48 7.74
N ILE A 25 13.62 -18.60 7.28
CA ILE A 25 14.01 -19.28 6.05
C ILE A 25 14.77 -20.55 6.43
N ALA A 26 14.55 -21.63 5.70
CA ALA A 26 15.25 -22.90 5.94
C ALA A 26 16.77 -22.74 5.72
N ASP A 27 17.55 -23.41 6.57
CA ASP A 27 18.98 -23.52 6.38
C ASP A 27 19.34 -24.45 5.18
N GLY A 28 20.60 -24.42 4.77
CA GLY A 28 21.04 -25.16 3.59
C GLY A 28 20.86 -26.67 3.71
N VAL A 29 21.01 -27.27 4.89
CA VAL A 29 20.81 -28.70 5.10
C VAL A 29 19.34 -29.06 4.94
N THR A 30 18.46 -28.35 5.64
CA THR A 30 17.01 -28.51 5.55
C THR A 30 16.53 -28.31 4.09
N TYR A 31 17.07 -27.32 3.40
CA TYR A 31 16.76 -27.06 1.98
C TYR A 31 17.12 -28.27 1.11
N MET A 32 18.34 -28.81 1.22
CA MET A 32 18.80 -29.92 0.41
C MET A 32 18.02 -31.21 0.67
N GLU A 33 17.74 -31.51 1.93
CA GLU A 33 16.97 -32.70 2.32
C GLU A 33 15.56 -32.66 1.77
N ASN A 34 14.87 -31.51 1.90
CA ASN A 34 13.52 -31.31 1.36
C ASN A 34 13.49 -31.28 -0.17
N TYR A 35 14.52 -30.75 -0.84
CA TYR A 35 14.63 -30.83 -2.28
C TYR A 35 14.77 -32.26 -2.78
N ASN A 36 15.65 -33.05 -2.14
CA ASN A 36 15.82 -34.47 -2.43
C ASN A 36 14.53 -35.26 -2.14
N GLU A 37 13.79 -34.94 -1.08
CA GLU A 37 12.47 -35.51 -0.84
C GLU A 37 11.47 -35.14 -1.97
N ALA A 38 11.38 -33.89 -2.35
CA ALA A 38 10.51 -33.45 -3.45
C ALA A 38 10.82 -34.22 -4.76
N LEU A 39 12.08 -34.36 -5.07
CA LEU A 39 12.53 -35.09 -6.26
C LEU A 39 12.19 -36.60 -6.16
N ARG A 40 12.53 -37.24 -5.04
CA ARG A 40 12.25 -38.65 -4.80
C ARG A 40 10.77 -39.00 -4.89
N THR A 41 9.93 -38.17 -4.24
CA THR A 41 8.50 -38.47 -4.14
C THR A 41 7.72 -38.09 -5.41
N ARG A 42 8.34 -37.34 -6.33
CA ARG A 42 7.79 -36.99 -7.65
C ARG A 42 8.40 -37.75 -8.80
N THR A 43 9.38 -38.66 -8.52
CA THR A 43 9.92 -39.52 -9.56
C THR A 43 8.86 -40.55 -9.99
N PRO A 44 8.49 -40.63 -11.29
CA PRO A 44 7.45 -41.54 -11.76
C PRO A 44 7.75 -43.00 -11.43
N ALA A 45 6.70 -43.78 -11.19
CA ALA A 45 6.85 -45.24 -10.94
C ALA A 45 7.55 -45.92 -12.14
N GLY A 46 8.65 -46.63 -11.87
CA GLY A 46 9.48 -47.28 -12.87
C GLY A 46 10.67 -46.46 -13.36
N GLU A 47 10.79 -45.19 -12.98
CA GLU A 47 12.01 -44.41 -13.20
C GLU A 47 12.97 -44.55 -12.01
N THR A 48 14.28 -44.39 -12.30
CA THR A 48 15.29 -44.43 -11.22
C THR A 48 15.42 -43.05 -10.60
N TYR A 49 15.18 -42.97 -9.28
CA TYR A 49 15.49 -41.76 -8.50
C TYR A 49 16.99 -41.47 -8.49
N VAL A 50 17.38 -40.28 -8.87
CA VAL A 50 18.75 -39.78 -8.77
C VAL A 50 18.75 -38.59 -7.80
N GLN A 51 19.50 -38.73 -6.72
CA GLN A 51 19.64 -37.71 -5.71
C GLN A 51 20.34 -36.46 -6.27
N HIS A 52 19.74 -35.28 -6.10
CA HIS A 52 20.34 -34.06 -6.62
C HIS A 52 21.47 -33.56 -5.73
N PHE A 53 21.23 -33.50 -4.41
CA PHE A 53 22.24 -33.15 -3.43
C PHE A 53 22.79 -34.40 -2.80
N SER A 54 24.09 -34.68 -3.01
CA SER A 54 24.75 -35.88 -2.46
C SER A 54 24.83 -35.83 -0.93
N ASP A 55 24.91 -37.04 -0.33
CA ASP A 55 25.11 -37.18 1.12
C ASP A 55 26.40 -36.49 1.58
N GLU A 56 27.42 -36.49 0.72
CA GLU A 56 28.70 -35.81 0.96
C GLU A 56 28.46 -34.30 1.09
N LYS A 57 27.74 -33.66 0.12
CA LYS A 57 27.43 -32.24 0.17
C LYS A 57 26.59 -31.89 1.42
N ILE A 58 25.56 -32.66 1.71
CA ILE A 58 24.71 -32.46 2.87
C ILE A 58 25.54 -32.55 4.16
N THR A 59 26.40 -33.55 4.26
CA THR A 59 27.26 -33.79 5.43
C THR A 59 28.34 -32.71 5.56
N GLY A 60 28.96 -32.30 4.45
CA GLY A 60 29.96 -31.24 4.40
C GLY A 60 29.38 -29.89 4.86
N THR A 61 28.18 -29.57 4.37
CA THR A 61 27.45 -28.37 4.78
C THR A 61 27.06 -28.42 6.27
N ARG A 62 26.50 -29.57 6.74
CA ARG A 62 26.13 -29.76 8.15
C ARG A 62 27.32 -29.62 9.09
N ASN A 63 28.47 -30.12 8.70
CA ASN A 63 29.70 -30.04 9.46
C ASN A 63 30.47 -28.72 9.26
N ARG A 64 30.00 -27.84 8.38
CA ARG A 64 30.64 -26.55 8.04
C ARG A 64 32.10 -26.69 7.66
N LEU A 65 32.42 -27.67 6.81
CA LEU A 65 33.81 -27.99 6.47
C LEU A 65 34.52 -26.82 5.76
N ASN A 66 33.99 -26.37 4.66
CA ASN A 66 34.53 -25.22 3.91
C ASN A 66 33.37 -24.37 3.37
N PRO A 67 33.30 -23.08 3.70
CA PRO A 67 32.16 -22.26 3.30
C PRO A 67 32.11 -21.91 1.79
N TYR A 68 33.19 -22.17 1.06
CA TYR A 68 33.23 -21.96 -0.39
C TYR A 68 32.81 -23.19 -1.16
N VAL A 69 33.13 -24.39 -0.67
CA VAL A 69 32.78 -25.68 -1.25
C VAL A 69 31.41 -26.14 -0.76
N TYR A 70 31.13 -25.95 0.52
CA TYR A 70 29.88 -26.34 1.19
C TYR A 70 29.15 -25.10 1.75
N PRO A 71 28.71 -24.16 0.90
CA PRO A 71 28.06 -22.96 1.37
C PRO A 71 26.75 -23.26 2.10
N ASP A 72 26.49 -22.45 3.15
CA ASP A 72 25.24 -22.42 3.89
C ASP A 72 24.97 -20.94 4.22
N ASN A 73 24.40 -20.23 3.25
CA ASN A 73 24.24 -18.79 3.34
C ASN A 73 22.98 -18.41 4.10
N ASP A 74 23.13 -17.84 5.28
CA ASP A 74 22.08 -17.06 5.91
C ASP A 74 22.07 -15.64 5.29
N TRP A 75 21.41 -15.54 4.13
CA TRP A 75 21.34 -14.30 3.37
C TRP A 75 20.75 -13.15 4.16
N TYR A 76 19.74 -13.41 5.03
CA TYR A 76 19.14 -12.37 5.82
C TYR A 76 20.13 -11.78 6.82
N SER A 77 20.78 -12.62 7.61
CA SER A 77 21.78 -12.17 8.57
C SER A 77 23.00 -11.52 7.93
N MET A 78 23.37 -11.91 6.70
CA MET A 78 24.44 -11.25 5.94
C MET A 78 24.09 -9.81 5.54
N LEU A 79 22.85 -9.56 5.11
CA LEU A 79 22.48 -8.29 4.48
C LEU A 79 21.70 -7.34 5.39
N PHE A 80 21.05 -7.83 6.45
CA PHE A 80 20.19 -7.02 7.30
C PHE A 80 20.69 -6.93 8.74
N LYS A 81 20.39 -5.81 9.38
CA LYS A 81 20.60 -5.55 10.80
C LYS A 81 19.31 -5.85 11.57
N ASP A 82 19.44 -6.20 12.84
CA ASP A 82 18.28 -6.42 13.72
C ASP A 82 17.56 -5.12 14.05
N PHE A 83 18.26 -3.99 14.09
CA PHE A 83 17.69 -2.68 14.39
C PHE A 83 18.48 -1.54 13.74
N THR A 84 17.84 -0.38 13.73
CA THR A 84 18.45 0.90 13.31
C THR A 84 18.02 2.02 14.25
N VAL A 85 18.76 3.14 14.21
CA VAL A 85 18.46 4.35 15.00
C VAL A 85 18.00 5.46 14.08
N ASN A 86 16.90 6.11 14.47
CA ASN A 86 16.28 7.21 13.75
C ASN A 86 16.14 8.42 14.66
N GLU A 87 16.28 9.61 14.11
CA GLU A 87 16.32 10.87 14.83
C GLU A 87 15.33 11.87 14.23
N ASN A 88 14.71 12.65 15.11
CA ASN A 88 13.79 13.69 14.72
C ASN A 88 14.01 14.94 15.56
N MET A 89 14.14 16.07 14.89
CA MET A 89 14.22 17.39 15.52
C MET A 89 13.10 18.27 14.96
N ASN A 90 12.40 18.98 15.85
CA ASN A 90 11.40 19.95 15.48
C ASN A 90 11.57 21.24 16.28
N LEU A 91 11.58 22.36 15.58
CA LEU A 91 11.55 23.70 16.14
C LEU A 91 10.32 24.42 15.59
N ASN A 92 9.48 24.94 16.46
CA ASN A 92 8.44 25.85 16.04
C ASN A 92 8.43 27.14 16.87
N VAL A 93 8.13 28.21 16.18
CA VAL A 93 8.07 29.56 16.74
C VAL A 93 6.73 30.16 16.32
N ARG A 94 5.97 30.68 17.26
CA ARG A 94 4.72 31.39 17.00
C ARG A 94 4.66 32.68 17.80
N GLY A 95 4.10 33.67 17.20
CA GLY A 95 3.90 34.97 17.88
C GLY A 95 3.06 35.87 17.02
N GLY A 96 2.83 37.08 17.53
CA GLY A 96 2.09 38.07 16.77
C GLY A 96 1.54 39.17 17.68
N GLY A 97 1.14 40.26 17.04
CA GLY A 97 0.48 41.40 17.63
C GLY A 97 -0.82 41.75 16.90
N LYS A 98 -1.24 42.99 17.04
CA LYS A 98 -2.48 43.48 16.42
C LYS A 98 -2.42 43.54 14.88
N VAL A 99 -1.21 43.65 14.31
CA VAL A 99 -1.03 43.88 12.87
C VAL A 99 -0.51 42.60 12.18
N VAL A 100 0.43 41.91 12.79
CA VAL A 100 1.07 40.73 12.18
C VAL A 100 1.03 39.57 13.15
N ASP A 101 0.71 38.39 12.65
CA ASP A 101 0.87 37.11 13.34
C ASP A 101 1.68 36.17 12.44
N TYR A 102 2.45 35.27 13.09
CA TYR A 102 3.28 34.31 12.38
C TYR A 102 3.38 32.97 13.12
N PHE A 103 3.54 31.94 12.31
CA PHE A 103 3.93 30.60 12.73
C PHE A 103 5.03 30.11 11.81
N LEU A 104 6.18 29.76 12.39
CA LEU A 104 7.32 29.20 11.69
C LEU A 104 7.61 27.82 12.27
N ASN A 105 7.85 26.84 11.41
CA ASN A 105 8.24 25.49 11.80
C ASN A 105 9.40 25.02 10.95
N ALA A 106 10.39 24.41 11.59
CA ALA A 106 11.48 23.68 10.95
C ALA A 106 11.61 22.31 11.59
N SER A 107 11.62 21.25 10.75
CA SER A 107 11.78 19.88 11.23
C SER A 107 12.83 19.17 10.39
N ILE A 108 13.60 18.33 11.05
CA ILE A 108 14.60 17.45 10.44
C ILE A 108 14.28 16.04 10.90
N PHE A 109 14.14 15.13 9.94
CA PHE A 109 13.97 13.70 10.16
C PHE A 109 15.15 13.01 9.51
N ASN A 110 15.84 12.15 10.23
CA ASN A 110 16.90 11.30 9.73
C ASN A 110 16.52 9.84 10.01
N GLU A 111 16.19 9.11 8.95
CA GLU A 111 15.75 7.73 9.01
C GLU A 111 16.77 6.84 8.32
N ASN A 112 17.26 5.85 9.05
CA ASN A 112 18.20 4.85 8.55
C ASN A 112 17.47 3.52 8.30
N GLY A 113 17.87 2.83 7.24
CA GLY A 113 17.43 1.46 6.97
C GLY A 113 18.21 0.42 7.76
N ILE A 114 17.75 -0.82 7.68
CA ILE A 114 18.37 -1.97 8.34
C ILE A 114 19.31 -2.75 7.42
N LEU A 115 19.72 -2.22 6.27
CA LEU A 115 20.72 -2.87 5.41
C LEU A 115 22.11 -2.74 6.03
N LYS A 116 22.91 -3.81 5.92
CA LYS A 116 24.32 -3.79 6.23
C LYS A 116 25.12 -3.22 5.05
N LYS A 117 26.28 -2.67 5.33
CA LYS A 117 27.26 -2.33 4.29
C LYS A 117 28.15 -3.56 4.10
N PRO A 118 28.22 -4.18 2.92
CA PRO A 118 29.21 -5.21 2.62
C PRO A 118 30.65 -4.70 2.88
N ALA A 119 31.53 -5.58 3.38
CA ALA A 119 32.88 -5.20 3.74
C ALA A 119 33.69 -4.68 2.53
N GLU A 120 33.45 -5.25 1.36
CA GLU A 120 34.12 -4.95 0.10
C GLU A 120 33.57 -3.67 -0.56
N SER A 121 32.41 -3.20 -0.14
CA SER A 121 31.81 -2.01 -0.74
C SER A 121 32.55 -0.74 -0.35
N LYS A 122 33.01 0.02 -1.34
CA LYS A 122 33.66 1.32 -1.17
C LYS A 122 32.68 2.45 -0.81
N PHE A 123 31.39 2.24 -0.94
CA PHE A 123 30.33 3.22 -0.68
C PHE A 123 29.30 2.68 0.32
N ASN A 124 28.53 3.59 0.91
CA ASN A 124 27.43 3.20 1.79
C ASN A 124 26.28 2.62 0.95
N THR A 125 25.85 1.42 1.26
CA THR A 125 24.74 0.73 0.60
C THR A 125 23.46 0.73 1.44
N ASN A 126 23.50 1.25 2.67
CA ASN A 126 22.31 1.34 3.50
C ASN A 126 21.36 2.42 3.00
N ILE A 127 20.09 2.28 3.34
CA ILE A 127 19.11 3.35 3.16
C ILE A 127 19.39 4.45 4.18
N ASN A 128 19.39 5.70 3.71
CA ASN A 128 19.30 6.87 4.57
C ASN A 128 18.32 7.86 3.94
N SER A 129 17.30 8.25 4.69
CA SER A 129 16.30 9.22 4.29
C SER A 129 16.37 10.43 5.19
N GLN A 130 16.75 11.58 4.61
CA GLN A 130 16.77 12.86 5.30
C GLN A 130 15.64 13.73 4.77
N LYS A 131 14.74 14.13 5.66
CA LYS A 131 13.60 14.98 5.34
C LYS A 131 13.72 16.29 6.12
N TYR A 132 13.72 17.39 5.39
CA TYR A 132 13.68 18.74 5.93
C TYR A 132 12.32 19.34 5.61
N LEU A 133 11.62 19.80 6.63
CA LEU A 133 10.33 20.46 6.51
C LEU A 133 10.46 21.89 7.02
N PHE A 134 10.09 22.85 6.16
CA PHE A 134 9.98 24.26 6.52
C PHE A 134 8.56 24.74 6.26
N GLN A 135 7.95 25.32 7.27
CA GLN A 135 6.62 25.92 7.17
C GLN A 135 6.65 27.34 7.71
N ALA A 136 6.10 28.24 6.95
CA ALA A 136 5.91 29.63 7.35
C ALA A 136 4.48 30.07 7.04
N ASN A 137 3.74 30.46 8.06
CA ASN A 137 2.43 31.07 7.92
C ASN A 137 2.52 32.48 8.51
N VAL A 138 2.30 33.48 7.67
CA VAL A 138 2.35 34.88 8.09
C VAL A 138 1.04 35.55 7.67
N GLY A 139 0.37 36.19 8.61
CA GLY A 139 -0.82 36.97 8.36
C GLY A 139 -0.58 38.43 8.75
N ALA A 140 -1.08 39.35 7.95
CA ALA A 140 -0.99 40.80 8.23
C ALA A 140 -2.35 41.46 8.05
N GLN A 141 -2.77 42.21 9.07
CA GLN A 141 -3.95 43.08 8.99
C GLN A 141 -3.53 44.40 8.38
N LEU A 142 -3.81 44.60 7.07
CA LEU A 142 -3.40 45.82 6.34
C LEU A 142 -4.30 47.00 6.70
N THR A 143 -5.59 46.75 6.82
CA THR A 143 -6.57 47.72 7.29
C THR A 143 -7.47 47.09 8.34
N ARG A 144 -8.42 47.79 8.89
CA ARG A 144 -9.40 47.21 9.83
C ARG A 144 -10.26 46.12 9.22
N THR A 145 -10.37 46.07 7.90
CA THR A 145 -11.25 45.18 7.14
C THR A 145 -10.49 44.27 6.18
N THR A 146 -9.22 44.55 5.91
CA THR A 146 -8.41 43.80 4.93
C THR A 146 -7.29 43.03 5.62
N ARG A 147 -7.27 41.71 5.45
CA ARG A 147 -6.19 40.82 5.91
C ARG A 147 -5.55 40.15 4.73
N VAL A 148 -4.25 40.08 4.73
CA VAL A 148 -3.48 39.25 3.77
C VAL A 148 -2.78 38.13 4.53
N SER A 149 -2.62 36.98 3.88
CA SER A 149 -1.84 35.89 4.46
C SER A 149 -1.01 35.19 3.39
N LEU A 150 0.21 34.81 3.81
CA LEU A 150 1.13 33.99 3.04
C LEU A 150 1.39 32.70 3.82
N LYS A 151 1.13 31.57 3.19
CA LYS A 151 1.43 30.26 3.73
C LYS A 151 2.43 29.57 2.81
N MET A 152 3.56 29.14 3.36
CA MET A 152 4.59 28.42 2.63
C MET A 152 4.85 27.09 3.35
N ASN A 153 4.92 26.02 2.58
CA ASN A 153 5.31 24.69 3.04
C ASN A 153 6.32 24.13 2.04
N THR A 154 7.53 23.92 2.50
CA THR A 154 8.61 23.35 1.69
C THR A 154 9.10 22.07 2.36
N GLN A 155 9.14 21.00 1.59
CA GLN A 155 9.63 19.72 2.02
C GLN A 155 10.76 19.29 1.06
N LEU A 156 11.92 19.06 1.62
CA LEU A 156 13.08 18.54 0.89
C LEU A 156 13.36 17.13 1.40
N LEU A 157 13.39 16.16 0.51
CA LEU A 157 13.61 14.76 0.82
C LEU A 157 14.82 14.26 0.04
N PHE A 158 15.85 13.88 0.76
CA PHE A 158 17.08 13.29 0.23
C PHE A 158 17.10 11.81 0.60
N TRP A 159 17.26 10.96 -0.39
CA TRP A 159 17.37 9.53 -0.22
C TRP A 159 18.70 9.04 -0.76
N HIS A 160 19.37 8.27 0.06
CA HIS A 160 20.48 7.43 -0.33
C HIS A 160 20.03 5.97 -0.17
N ARG A 161 20.29 5.11 -1.14
CA ARG A 161 19.86 3.72 -1.14
C ARG A 161 20.73 2.84 -2.05
N PRO A 162 20.62 1.50 -2.00
CA PRO A 162 21.18 0.63 -3.03
C PRO A 162 20.62 0.96 -4.42
N VAL A 163 21.25 0.48 -5.46
CA VAL A 163 20.72 0.57 -6.84
C VAL A 163 19.41 -0.20 -6.96
N GLU A 164 19.39 -1.42 -6.41
CA GLU A 164 18.17 -2.22 -6.37
C GLU A 164 17.08 -1.58 -5.51
N GLU A 165 15.82 -1.76 -5.93
CA GLU A 165 14.70 -1.40 -5.05
C GLU A 165 14.75 -2.27 -3.80
N VAL A 166 14.59 -1.65 -2.64
CA VAL A 166 14.75 -2.35 -1.36
C VAL A 166 13.76 -3.50 -1.20
N LYS A 167 12.55 -3.34 -1.73
CA LYS A 167 11.52 -4.40 -1.74
C LYS A 167 12.00 -5.63 -2.53
N ASP A 168 12.66 -5.40 -3.68
CA ASP A 168 13.15 -6.47 -4.54
C ASP A 168 14.40 -7.11 -3.93
N LEU A 169 15.30 -6.29 -3.37
CA LEU A 169 16.46 -6.81 -2.64
C LEU A 169 16.04 -7.69 -1.46
N PHE A 170 15.02 -7.28 -0.68
CA PHE A 170 14.49 -8.08 0.40
C PHE A 170 13.89 -9.40 -0.12
N TYR A 171 13.09 -9.33 -1.17
CA TYR A 171 12.52 -10.51 -1.82
C TYR A 171 13.61 -11.48 -2.28
N TYR A 172 14.64 -10.98 -2.98
CA TYR A 172 15.76 -11.80 -3.45
C TYR A 172 16.56 -12.41 -2.30
N THR A 173 16.78 -11.66 -1.22
CA THR A 173 17.45 -12.18 -0.01
C THR A 173 16.73 -13.38 0.58
N MET A 174 15.39 -13.30 0.64
CA MET A 174 14.57 -14.37 1.23
C MET A 174 14.38 -15.56 0.30
N ARG A 175 14.67 -15.41 -1.00
CA ARG A 175 14.46 -16.42 -2.03
C ARG A 175 15.75 -16.99 -2.60
N ALA A 176 16.90 -16.38 -2.37
CA ALA A 176 18.17 -16.83 -2.93
C ALA A 176 18.54 -18.22 -2.41
N ASN A 177 19.14 -19.02 -3.31
CA ASN A 177 19.61 -20.38 -2.98
C ASN A 177 20.65 -20.33 -1.86
N PRO A 178 20.49 -21.12 -0.78
CA PRO A 178 21.41 -21.07 0.34
C PRO A 178 22.71 -21.87 0.10
N VAL A 179 22.72 -22.82 -0.85
CA VAL A 179 23.79 -23.82 -1.00
C VAL A 179 24.43 -23.90 -2.38
N ALA A 180 23.94 -23.14 -3.37
CA ALA A 180 24.44 -23.22 -4.73
C ALA A 180 25.83 -22.60 -4.91
N PHE A 181 26.10 -21.51 -4.18
CA PHE A 181 27.35 -20.76 -4.27
C PHE A 181 27.60 -19.93 -2.99
N PRO A 182 28.84 -19.57 -2.67
CA PRO A 182 29.14 -18.64 -1.58
C PRO A 182 28.76 -17.20 -1.98
N ALA A 183 28.50 -16.33 -1.03
CA ALA A 183 28.20 -14.92 -1.31
C ALA A 183 29.34 -14.24 -2.08
N ILE A 184 30.58 -14.51 -1.70
CA ILE A 184 31.80 -13.95 -2.26
C ILE A 184 32.97 -14.91 -2.03
N TYR A 185 33.88 -15.00 -2.96
CA TYR A 185 35.14 -15.72 -2.83
C TYR A 185 36.25 -14.84 -2.27
N PRO A 186 37.32 -15.40 -1.66
CA PRO A 186 38.45 -14.64 -1.16
C PRO A 186 39.11 -13.81 -2.25
N LYS A 187 39.62 -12.64 -1.88
CA LYS A 187 40.42 -11.82 -2.79
C LYS A 187 41.67 -12.61 -3.21
N GLY A 188 41.98 -12.61 -4.53
CA GLY A 188 43.09 -13.36 -5.09
C GLY A 188 42.75 -14.79 -5.53
N SER A 189 41.51 -15.24 -5.40
CA SER A 189 41.05 -16.53 -5.95
C SER A 189 41.06 -16.58 -7.48
N VAL A 190 41.14 -15.43 -8.13
CA VAL A 190 41.31 -15.32 -9.59
C VAL A 190 42.53 -14.40 -9.84
N GLU A 191 43.45 -14.89 -10.69
CA GLU A 191 44.67 -14.17 -11.05
C GLU A 191 44.30 -12.88 -11.80
N ASP A 192 45.05 -11.82 -11.55
CA ASP A 192 44.89 -10.48 -12.15
C ASP A 192 43.55 -9.78 -11.93
N LEU A 193 42.73 -10.23 -10.97
CA LEU A 193 41.46 -9.60 -10.63
C LEU A 193 41.46 -9.05 -9.20
N ASP A 194 41.53 -7.72 -9.06
CA ASP A 194 41.48 -7.01 -7.79
C ASP A 194 40.05 -6.71 -7.29
N ASP A 195 39.06 -6.84 -8.13
CA ASP A 195 37.66 -6.59 -7.80
C ASP A 195 37.03 -7.74 -7.01
N PRO A 196 35.93 -7.49 -6.30
CA PRO A 196 35.21 -8.55 -5.59
C PRO A 196 34.70 -9.65 -6.51
N ILE A 197 34.98 -10.90 -6.16
CA ILE A 197 34.60 -12.12 -6.91
C ILE A 197 33.37 -12.71 -6.26
N PHE A 198 32.19 -12.47 -6.86
CA PHE A 198 30.93 -12.95 -6.29
C PHE A 198 30.64 -14.37 -6.79
N GLY A 199 30.24 -15.25 -5.85
CA GLY A 199 29.76 -16.58 -6.21
C GLY A 199 28.44 -16.51 -6.98
N ASN A 200 28.28 -17.39 -7.95
CA ASN A 200 27.02 -17.60 -8.65
C ASN A 200 26.99 -19.01 -9.27
N ALA A 201 25.84 -19.42 -9.76
CA ALA A 201 25.66 -20.68 -10.48
C ALA A 201 24.78 -20.46 -11.71
N PRO A 202 24.88 -21.28 -12.74
CA PRO A 202 23.91 -21.33 -13.82
C PRO A 202 22.53 -21.64 -13.25
N SER A 203 21.51 -20.91 -13.69
CA SER A 203 20.14 -21.26 -13.34
C SER A 203 19.78 -22.64 -13.87
N TRP A 204 19.06 -23.44 -13.10
CA TRP A 204 18.72 -24.83 -13.43
C TRP A 204 17.88 -24.98 -14.71
N ASP A 205 17.31 -23.90 -15.22
CA ASP A 205 16.61 -23.87 -16.51
C ASP A 205 17.53 -23.55 -17.70
N GLY A 206 18.83 -23.31 -17.45
CA GLY A 206 19.86 -23.12 -18.45
C GLY A 206 19.86 -21.78 -19.19
N GLY A 207 18.99 -20.85 -18.80
CA GLY A 207 18.82 -19.55 -19.51
C GLY A 207 19.49 -18.34 -18.88
N SER A 208 19.84 -18.39 -17.59
CA SER A 208 20.37 -17.27 -16.83
C SER A 208 21.26 -17.74 -15.67
N THR A 209 21.81 -16.81 -14.92
CA THR A 209 22.49 -17.08 -13.64
C THR A 209 21.52 -16.92 -12.49
N ASP A 210 21.78 -17.60 -11.38
CA ASP A 210 21.04 -17.44 -10.12
C ASP A 210 21.24 -16.02 -9.55
N ILE A 211 20.47 -15.70 -8.54
CA ILE A 211 20.48 -14.36 -7.92
C ILE A 211 21.37 -14.38 -6.68
N ASN A 212 22.46 -13.65 -6.71
CA ASN A 212 23.29 -13.35 -5.54
C ASN A 212 22.89 -12.00 -4.92
N PRO A 213 22.13 -11.97 -3.81
CA PRO A 213 21.64 -10.72 -3.22
C PRO A 213 22.76 -9.89 -2.58
N TYR A 214 23.88 -10.51 -2.19
CA TYR A 214 25.05 -9.83 -1.68
C TYR A 214 25.76 -9.01 -2.76
N ALA A 215 25.87 -9.56 -3.97
CA ALA A 215 26.40 -8.87 -5.14
C ALA A 215 25.46 -7.72 -5.53
N LEU A 216 24.14 -7.94 -5.53
CA LEU A 216 23.16 -6.91 -5.83
C LEU A 216 23.22 -5.72 -4.86
N LEU A 217 23.42 -5.99 -3.55
CA LEU A 217 23.62 -4.94 -2.56
C LEU A 217 24.93 -4.20 -2.78
N SER A 218 25.99 -4.90 -3.22
CA SER A 218 27.35 -4.35 -3.35
C SER A 218 27.55 -3.53 -4.62
N ARG A 219 26.73 -3.70 -5.68
CA ARG A 219 27.00 -3.21 -7.04
C ARG A 219 26.87 -1.70 -7.25
N GLY A 220 26.41 -0.95 -6.23
CA GLY A 220 26.30 0.49 -6.38
C GLY A 220 25.32 1.16 -5.43
N TYR A 221 25.02 2.41 -5.73
CA TYR A 221 24.12 3.23 -4.92
C TYR A 221 23.30 4.19 -5.76
N GLY A 222 22.18 4.60 -5.21
CA GLY A 222 21.31 5.64 -5.76
C GLY A 222 21.18 6.82 -4.81
N GLN A 223 21.20 8.02 -5.37
CA GLN A 223 20.89 9.26 -4.67
C GLN A 223 19.66 9.87 -5.31
N ARG A 224 18.66 10.16 -4.48
CA ARG A 224 17.38 10.72 -4.92
C ARG A 224 17.08 11.98 -4.15
N HIS A 225 16.66 12.99 -4.86
CA HIS A 225 16.23 14.25 -4.31
C HIS A 225 14.78 14.52 -4.76
N THR A 226 13.90 14.76 -3.80
CA THR A 226 12.51 15.16 -4.09
C THR A 226 12.21 16.43 -3.33
N GLN A 227 11.63 17.39 -4.01
CA GLN A 227 11.25 18.68 -3.44
C GLN A 227 9.76 18.90 -3.65
N TYR A 228 9.08 19.30 -2.59
CA TYR A 228 7.70 19.75 -2.61
C TYR A 228 7.64 21.17 -2.10
N ILE A 229 7.05 22.07 -2.88
CA ILE A 229 6.83 23.46 -2.49
C ILE A 229 5.36 23.78 -2.67
N THR A 230 4.72 24.27 -1.61
CA THR A 230 3.38 24.82 -1.67
C THR A 230 3.45 26.24 -1.15
N THR A 231 2.97 27.18 -1.95
CA THR A 231 2.85 28.59 -1.54
C THR A 231 1.44 29.06 -1.83
N THR A 232 0.76 29.55 -0.79
CA THR A 232 -0.59 30.06 -0.91
C THR A 232 -0.61 31.49 -0.41
N PHE A 233 -1.08 32.38 -1.26
CA PHE A 233 -1.36 33.76 -0.92
C PHE A 233 -2.87 33.96 -0.87
N SER A 234 -3.39 34.63 0.16
CA SER A 234 -4.80 34.97 0.25
C SER A 234 -5.03 36.38 0.72
N VAL A 235 -6.12 36.95 0.24
CA VAL A 235 -6.64 38.25 0.66
C VAL A 235 -8.05 38.04 1.18
N ASP A 236 -8.27 38.40 2.41
CA ASP A 236 -9.56 38.38 3.09
C ASP A 236 -10.04 39.82 3.24
N GLN A 237 -11.25 40.13 2.81
CA GLN A 237 -11.87 41.44 2.91
C GLN A 237 -13.21 41.34 3.61
N ASP A 238 -13.30 41.93 4.80
CA ASP A 238 -14.57 42.13 5.48
C ASP A 238 -15.34 43.28 4.83
N LEU A 239 -16.57 43.02 4.43
CA LEU A 239 -17.46 43.97 3.76
C LEU A 239 -18.65 44.35 4.68
N ASP A 240 -18.44 44.37 5.98
CA ASP A 240 -19.45 44.78 6.98
C ASP A 240 -20.00 46.19 6.71
N PHE A 241 -19.25 47.03 6.01
CA PHE A 241 -19.69 48.38 5.60
C PHE A 241 -20.74 48.32 4.44
N VAL A 242 -20.81 47.22 3.69
CA VAL A 242 -21.87 46.97 2.70
C VAL A 242 -23.07 46.31 3.37
N THR A 243 -22.84 45.22 4.05
CA THR A 243 -23.80 44.52 4.89
C THR A 243 -23.08 43.68 5.93
N LYS A 244 -23.56 43.71 7.17
CA LYS A 244 -22.94 42.99 8.28
C LYS A 244 -22.87 41.48 8.00
N GLY A 245 -21.67 40.92 8.18
CA GLY A 245 -21.40 39.49 8.02
C GLY A 245 -21.01 39.08 6.60
N LEU A 246 -20.85 40.02 5.67
CA LEU A 246 -20.36 39.77 4.33
C LEU A 246 -18.84 39.78 4.28
N LYS A 247 -18.23 38.74 3.71
CA LYS A 247 -16.79 38.63 3.49
C LYS A 247 -16.51 38.12 2.07
N VAL A 248 -15.37 38.57 1.54
CA VAL A 248 -14.84 38.08 0.28
C VAL A 248 -13.40 37.62 0.51
N ARG A 249 -13.05 36.50 -0.07
CA ARG A 249 -11.67 35.97 -0.07
C ARG A 249 -11.22 35.64 -1.48
N GLY A 250 -10.02 36.09 -1.83
CA GLY A 250 -9.28 35.62 -3.00
C GLY A 250 -8.06 34.82 -2.59
N MET A 251 -7.79 33.76 -3.30
CA MET A 251 -6.66 32.88 -3.00
C MET A 251 -5.99 32.41 -4.27
N VAL A 252 -4.65 32.43 -4.28
CA VAL A 252 -3.80 31.83 -5.29
C VAL A 252 -2.88 30.82 -4.60
N SER A 253 -2.86 29.60 -5.09
CA SER A 253 -1.95 28.57 -4.58
C SER A 253 -1.09 28.04 -5.72
N PHE A 254 0.20 27.99 -5.46
CA PHE A 254 1.21 27.38 -6.33
C PHE A 254 1.77 26.14 -5.63
N TYR A 255 1.75 25.02 -6.34
CA TYR A 255 2.37 23.79 -5.89
C TYR A 255 3.38 23.31 -6.93
N ASN A 256 4.55 22.91 -6.48
CA ASN A 256 5.58 22.32 -7.34
C ASN A 256 6.16 21.07 -6.69
N LYS A 257 6.23 19.99 -7.48
CA LYS A 257 6.96 18.77 -7.14
C LYS A 257 8.07 18.58 -8.13
N THR A 258 9.29 18.43 -7.66
CA THR A 258 10.46 18.10 -8.48
C THR A 258 11.13 16.86 -7.93
N TYR A 259 11.50 15.97 -8.82
CA TYR A 259 12.21 14.73 -8.53
C TYR A 259 13.43 14.61 -9.42
N ALA A 260 14.57 14.28 -8.84
CA ALA A 260 15.79 13.94 -9.54
C ALA A 260 16.46 12.74 -8.84
N ALA A 261 16.97 11.81 -9.62
CA ALA A 261 17.72 10.66 -9.12
C ALA A 261 18.97 10.43 -9.97
N THR A 262 20.02 9.99 -9.31
CA THR A 262 21.24 9.53 -9.96
C THR A 262 21.61 8.17 -9.35
N TYR A 263 21.78 7.17 -10.19
CA TYR A 263 22.21 5.83 -9.81
C TYR A 263 23.60 5.61 -10.38
N ARG A 264 24.48 5.02 -9.59
CA ARG A 264 25.83 4.64 -9.99
C ARG A 264 26.02 3.18 -9.66
N SER A 265 26.31 2.37 -10.66
CA SER A 265 26.45 0.92 -10.50
C SER A 265 27.52 0.36 -11.42
N PHE A 266 28.16 -0.70 -10.98
CA PHE A 266 28.99 -1.55 -11.80
C PHE A 266 28.32 -2.91 -12.05
N SER A 267 28.79 -3.67 -13.03
CA SER A 267 28.40 -5.06 -13.26
C SER A 267 29.30 -5.97 -12.41
N PRO A 268 28.75 -6.76 -11.47
CA PRO A 268 29.55 -7.66 -10.65
C PRO A 268 30.28 -8.72 -11.48
N TYR A 269 31.43 -9.16 -11.02
CA TYR A 269 32.14 -10.33 -11.55
C TYR A 269 31.60 -11.58 -10.86
N TYR A 270 30.93 -12.43 -11.64
CA TYR A 270 30.34 -13.68 -11.16
C TYR A 270 31.18 -14.87 -11.56
N TYR A 271 31.41 -15.78 -10.62
CA TYR A 271 32.17 -17.02 -10.80
C TYR A 271 31.43 -18.20 -10.21
N GLU A 272 31.47 -19.31 -10.90
CA GLU A 272 31.08 -20.63 -10.41
C GLU A 272 32.32 -21.46 -10.06
N MET A 273 32.18 -22.36 -9.11
CA MET A 273 33.17 -23.38 -8.81
C MET A 273 32.91 -24.59 -9.73
N THR A 274 33.89 -24.90 -10.55
CA THR A 274 33.79 -26.02 -11.52
C THR A 274 34.31 -27.36 -10.98
N ASP A 275 35.26 -27.30 -10.05
CA ASP A 275 35.91 -28.44 -9.46
C ASP A 275 36.58 -28.08 -8.12
N TYR A 276 36.74 -29.09 -7.25
CA TYR A 276 37.47 -28.95 -6.00
C TYR A 276 38.17 -30.25 -5.63
N THR A 277 39.25 -30.14 -4.83
CA THR A 277 39.98 -31.26 -4.23
C THR A 277 40.02 -31.09 -2.73
N ASP A 278 39.60 -32.09 -1.96
CA ASP A 278 39.81 -32.17 -0.51
C ASP A 278 41.25 -32.70 -0.26
N ASN A 279 42.04 -31.86 0.40
CA ASN A 279 43.45 -32.19 0.71
C ASN A 279 43.57 -33.15 1.92
N GLY A 280 42.47 -33.46 2.59
CA GLY A 280 42.43 -34.35 3.74
C GLY A 280 42.97 -33.73 5.07
N ASP A 281 43.40 -32.49 5.04
CA ASP A 281 43.89 -31.73 6.20
C ASP A 281 42.93 -30.60 6.64
N GLY A 282 41.72 -30.59 6.04
CA GLY A 282 40.68 -29.54 6.23
C GLY A 282 40.85 -28.36 5.28
N THR A 283 41.82 -28.42 4.34
CA THR A 283 41.94 -27.43 3.26
C THR A 283 41.38 -27.98 1.95
N PHE A 284 40.97 -27.09 1.06
CA PHE A 284 40.38 -27.42 -0.24
C PHE A 284 40.99 -26.53 -1.30
N ASP A 285 41.41 -27.15 -2.40
CA ASP A 285 41.75 -26.45 -3.63
C ASP A 285 40.53 -26.45 -4.55
N TYR A 286 40.21 -25.32 -5.20
CA TYR A 286 39.08 -25.23 -6.11
C TYR A 286 39.37 -24.34 -7.33
N ASN A 287 38.72 -24.63 -8.44
CA ASN A 287 38.83 -23.89 -9.68
C ASN A 287 37.56 -23.03 -9.88
N LEU A 288 37.77 -21.79 -10.30
CA LEU A 288 36.70 -20.83 -10.56
C LEU A 288 36.63 -20.51 -12.04
N GLN A 289 35.42 -20.50 -12.58
CA GLN A 289 35.12 -20.07 -13.94
C GLN A 289 34.16 -18.89 -13.95
N SER A 290 34.45 -17.87 -14.75
CA SER A 290 33.57 -16.74 -14.95
C SER A 290 32.28 -17.15 -15.66
N ILE A 291 31.13 -16.69 -15.15
CA ILE A 291 29.82 -16.97 -15.73
C ILE A 291 29.00 -15.69 -15.92
N GLY A 292 28.03 -15.79 -16.81
CA GLY A 292 27.08 -14.69 -17.08
C GLY A 292 27.72 -13.55 -17.90
N THR A 293 27.20 -12.35 -17.73
CA THR A 293 27.72 -11.15 -18.39
C THR A 293 29.04 -10.72 -17.75
N PRO A 294 30.08 -10.38 -18.54
CA PRO A 294 31.34 -9.90 -18.00
C PRO A 294 31.16 -8.74 -17.02
N GLY A 295 31.87 -8.82 -15.90
CA GLY A 295 31.88 -7.76 -14.90
C GLY A 295 32.56 -6.48 -15.38
N SER A 296 32.45 -5.41 -14.60
CA SER A 296 33.10 -4.12 -14.87
C SER A 296 33.44 -3.45 -13.55
N SER A 297 34.67 -2.95 -13.43
CA SER A 297 35.15 -2.20 -12.25
C SER A 297 34.64 -0.75 -12.20
N TYR A 298 34.10 -0.25 -13.29
CA TYR A 298 33.73 1.15 -13.44
C TYR A 298 32.24 1.38 -13.17
N LEU A 299 31.95 2.43 -12.38
CA LEU A 299 30.58 2.85 -12.13
C LEU A 299 29.94 3.50 -13.36
N GLY A 300 29.00 2.83 -13.98
CA GLY A 300 28.07 3.44 -14.92
C GLY A 300 27.11 4.39 -14.20
N THR A 301 26.52 5.34 -14.93
CA THR A 301 25.59 6.33 -14.38
C THR A 301 24.25 6.26 -15.12
N SER A 302 23.17 6.22 -14.35
CA SER A 302 21.79 6.37 -14.86
C SER A 302 21.09 7.49 -14.08
N THR A 303 20.26 8.26 -14.76
CA THR A 303 19.56 9.40 -14.14
C THR A 303 18.07 9.31 -14.41
N GLY A 304 17.26 9.72 -13.42
CA GLY A 304 15.82 9.87 -13.54
C GLY A 304 15.39 11.29 -13.15
N ARG A 305 14.44 11.85 -13.87
CA ARG A 305 13.87 13.16 -13.55
C ARG A 305 12.37 13.09 -13.76
N ASN A 306 11.62 13.77 -12.89
CA ASN A 306 10.17 13.90 -13.02
C ASN A 306 9.70 15.10 -12.18
N GLY A 307 8.43 15.47 -12.34
CA GLY A 307 7.82 16.52 -11.54
C GLY A 307 6.60 17.10 -12.22
N TYR A 308 5.90 17.96 -11.50
CA TYR A 308 4.78 18.72 -12.01
C TYR A 308 4.59 20.00 -11.20
N ARG A 309 3.96 20.97 -11.84
CA ARG A 309 3.48 22.20 -11.20
C ARG A 309 1.96 22.26 -11.25
N GLU A 310 1.38 22.87 -10.24
CA GLU A 310 -0.05 23.12 -10.16
C GLU A 310 -0.30 24.55 -9.72
N ILE A 311 -1.20 25.23 -10.41
CA ILE A 311 -1.69 26.58 -10.04
C ILE A 311 -3.17 26.46 -9.78
N SER A 312 -3.60 26.93 -8.62
CA SER A 312 -5.01 26.97 -8.21
C SER A 312 -5.41 28.40 -7.90
N LEU A 313 -6.53 28.81 -8.43
CA LEU A 313 -7.17 30.08 -8.15
C LEU A 313 -8.52 29.82 -7.48
N GLN A 314 -8.83 30.55 -6.42
CA GLN A 314 -10.10 30.44 -5.72
C GLN A 314 -10.61 31.81 -5.30
N GLY A 315 -11.88 32.04 -5.58
CA GLY A 315 -12.65 33.18 -5.09
C GLY A 315 -13.80 32.70 -4.23
N GLN A 316 -14.06 33.35 -3.09
CA GLN A 316 -15.17 32.99 -2.19
C GLN A 316 -15.92 34.24 -1.78
N ILE A 317 -17.24 34.11 -1.65
CA ILE A 317 -18.14 35.10 -1.03
C ILE A 317 -18.84 34.34 0.10
N GLU A 318 -18.72 34.88 1.29
CA GLU A 318 -19.33 34.33 2.50
C GLU A 318 -20.23 35.39 3.14
N TYR A 319 -21.44 34.98 3.51
CA TYR A 319 -22.34 35.78 4.32
C TYR A 319 -22.74 34.98 5.55
N SER A 320 -22.58 35.58 6.74
CA SER A 320 -22.92 34.93 8.01
C SER A 320 -23.54 35.94 8.96
N ARG A 321 -24.80 35.70 9.36
CA ARG A 321 -25.51 36.63 10.22
C ARG A 321 -26.60 35.96 11.06
N THR A 322 -26.71 36.38 12.31
CA THR A 322 -27.79 35.99 13.23
C THR A 322 -28.85 37.10 13.31
N PHE A 323 -30.10 36.74 13.10
CA PHE A 323 -31.26 37.61 13.22
C PHE A 323 -32.16 37.07 14.32
N GLY A 324 -31.99 37.58 15.55
CA GLY A 324 -32.70 37.04 16.70
C GLY A 324 -32.36 35.56 16.90
N LYS A 325 -33.33 34.68 16.65
CA LYS A 325 -33.16 33.22 16.76
C LYS A 325 -32.78 32.54 15.43
N HIS A 326 -32.60 33.30 14.37
CA HIS A 326 -32.35 32.80 13.03
C HIS A 326 -30.87 32.97 12.68
N ASP A 327 -30.16 31.90 12.48
CA ASP A 327 -28.78 31.90 11.98
C ASP A 327 -28.77 31.57 10.50
N VAL A 328 -28.23 32.45 9.68
CA VAL A 328 -28.17 32.29 8.22
C VAL A 328 -26.73 32.39 7.78
N ASN A 329 -26.26 31.36 7.05
CA ASN A 329 -24.96 31.41 6.39
C ASN A 329 -25.09 31.02 4.91
N ALA A 330 -24.37 31.71 4.06
CA ALA A 330 -24.24 31.38 2.65
C ALA A 330 -22.78 31.48 2.24
N LEU A 331 -22.30 30.52 1.48
CA LEU A 331 -20.95 30.48 0.93
C LEU A 331 -21.06 30.14 -0.56
N PHE A 332 -20.40 30.94 -1.40
CA PHE A 332 -20.16 30.62 -2.81
C PHE A 332 -18.66 30.58 -3.05
N VAL A 333 -18.23 29.58 -3.77
CA VAL A 333 -16.83 29.34 -4.10
C VAL A 333 -16.71 29.09 -5.60
N TYR A 334 -15.91 29.90 -6.28
CA TYR A 334 -15.39 29.58 -7.60
C TYR A 334 -13.96 29.09 -7.47
N HIS A 335 -13.62 27.99 -8.16
CA HIS A 335 -12.25 27.50 -8.25
C HIS A 335 -11.88 27.10 -9.66
N GLN A 336 -10.60 27.26 -9.97
CA GLN A 336 -9.99 26.65 -11.15
C GLN A 336 -8.58 26.16 -10.81
N LYS A 337 -8.15 25.12 -11.48
CA LYS A 337 -6.85 24.47 -11.28
C LYS A 337 -6.26 24.07 -12.63
N GLU A 338 -4.96 24.28 -12.77
CA GLU A 338 -4.16 23.76 -13.88
C GLU A 338 -2.96 23.01 -13.32
N LYS A 339 -2.77 21.75 -13.75
CA LYS A 339 -1.60 20.94 -13.47
C LYS A 339 -0.85 20.63 -14.77
N VAL A 340 0.47 20.82 -14.77
CA VAL A 340 1.36 20.56 -15.90
C VAL A 340 2.49 19.65 -15.46
N ASP A 341 2.65 18.52 -16.13
CA ASP A 341 3.76 17.61 -15.91
C ASP A 341 5.04 18.16 -16.56
N ASN A 342 6.16 18.13 -15.84
CA ASN A 342 7.45 18.64 -16.30
C ASN A 342 8.13 17.70 -17.32
N GLN A 343 7.81 16.42 -17.25
CA GLN A 343 8.23 15.37 -18.19
C GLN A 343 7.04 14.49 -18.53
N PRO A 344 6.11 14.95 -19.35
CA PRO A 344 4.99 14.12 -19.79
C PRO A 344 5.53 12.90 -20.56
N ALA A 345 4.84 11.77 -20.42
CA ALA A 345 5.12 10.59 -21.24
C ALA A 345 4.97 10.97 -22.74
N ASN A 346 5.67 10.25 -23.61
CA ASN A 346 5.51 10.42 -25.06
C ASN A 346 4.13 9.89 -25.52
N ASP A 347 3.09 10.61 -25.11
CA ASP A 347 1.68 10.32 -25.33
C ASP A 347 0.98 11.65 -25.64
N GLU A 348 0.28 11.71 -26.74
CA GLU A 348 -0.37 12.93 -27.28
C GLU A 348 -1.29 13.63 -26.27
N TYR A 349 -1.90 12.88 -25.37
CA TYR A 349 -2.85 13.42 -24.40
C TYR A 349 -2.22 13.72 -23.03
N LYS A 350 -1.16 13.00 -22.65
CA LYS A 350 -0.45 13.21 -21.38
C LYS A 350 0.42 14.46 -21.38
N VAL A 351 0.76 14.98 -22.57
CA VAL A 351 1.47 16.27 -22.71
C VAL A 351 0.58 17.48 -22.43
N LEU A 352 -0.74 17.32 -22.51
CA LEU A 352 -1.69 18.41 -22.29
C LEU A 352 -1.85 18.67 -20.78
N PRO A 353 -1.98 19.95 -20.36
CA PRO A 353 -2.32 20.27 -18.98
C PRO A 353 -3.61 19.60 -18.50
N TYR A 354 -3.70 19.29 -17.23
CA TYR A 354 -4.96 18.88 -16.58
C TYR A 354 -5.64 20.11 -16.02
N ARG A 355 -6.88 20.37 -16.44
CA ARG A 355 -7.64 21.54 -16.05
C ARG A 355 -8.98 21.17 -15.46
N GLU A 356 -9.28 21.81 -14.35
CA GLU A 356 -10.54 21.67 -13.63
C GLU A 356 -11.07 23.07 -13.29
N GLN A 357 -12.38 23.23 -13.31
CA GLN A 357 -13.03 24.43 -12.78
C GLN A 357 -14.37 24.07 -12.16
N GLY A 358 -14.81 24.85 -11.19
CA GLY A 358 -16.08 24.58 -10.55
C GLY A 358 -16.62 25.76 -9.78
N LEU A 359 -17.94 25.70 -9.56
CA LEU A 359 -18.69 26.57 -8.68
C LEU A 359 -19.31 25.71 -7.59
N ALA A 360 -19.14 26.07 -6.34
CA ALA A 360 -19.78 25.40 -5.21
C ALA A 360 -20.56 26.40 -4.38
N GLY A 361 -21.65 25.96 -3.81
CA GLY A 361 -22.46 26.77 -2.89
C GLY A 361 -22.85 25.98 -1.66
N ARG A 362 -22.94 26.66 -0.53
CA ARG A 362 -23.44 26.15 0.73
C ARG A 362 -24.36 27.15 1.38
N PHE A 363 -25.53 26.72 1.79
CA PHE A 363 -26.50 27.50 2.52
C PHE A 363 -26.85 26.76 3.80
N THR A 364 -26.70 27.42 4.95
CA THR A 364 -27.11 26.86 6.22
C THR A 364 -28.09 27.77 6.91
N TYR A 365 -29.10 27.18 7.51
CA TYR A 365 -30.10 27.88 8.31
C TYR A 365 -30.26 27.16 9.66
N GLY A 366 -30.17 27.92 10.70
CA GLY A 366 -30.42 27.47 12.08
C GLY A 366 -31.55 28.27 12.73
N TYR A 367 -32.46 27.59 13.40
CA TYR A 367 -33.48 28.25 14.23
C TYR A 367 -33.27 27.88 15.70
N ASP A 368 -32.99 28.88 16.52
CA ASP A 368 -32.82 28.78 17.96
C ASP A 368 -31.74 27.71 18.34
N SER A 369 -30.77 27.47 17.46
CA SER A 369 -29.76 26.43 17.59
C SER A 369 -30.34 24.99 17.75
N ARG A 370 -31.63 24.78 17.48
CA ARG A 370 -32.35 23.50 17.63
C ARG A 370 -32.65 22.81 16.31
N TYR A 371 -33.08 23.56 15.34
CA TYR A 371 -33.41 23.07 14.01
C TYR A 371 -32.39 23.61 13.02
N LEU A 372 -31.67 22.70 12.37
CA LEU A 372 -30.59 23.05 11.46
C LEU A 372 -30.89 22.45 10.08
N MET A 373 -30.72 23.24 9.06
CA MET A 373 -30.85 22.82 7.66
C MET A 373 -29.62 23.26 6.90
N GLU A 374 -29.18 22.44 5.98
CA GLU A 374 -28.06 22.73 5.09
C GLU A 374 -28.37 22.26 3.67
N PHE A 375 -28.10 23.11 2.71
CA PHE A 375 -28.12 22.79 1.29
C PHE A 375 -26.76 23.10 0.69
N ASN A 376 -26.19 22.12 0.00
CA ASN A 376 -24.92 22.27 -0.72
C ASN A 376 -25.11 21.90 -2.18
N PHE A 377 -24.33 22.50 -3.05
CA PHE A 377 -24.16 22.04 -4.41
C PHE A 377 -22.74 22.23 -4.91
N GLY A 378 -22.29 21.32 -5.80
CA GLY A 378 -21.12 21.46 -6.64
C GLY A 378 -21.54 21.45 -8.10
N TYR A 379 -21.01 22.38 -8.89
CA TYR A 379 -21.12 22.39 -10.34
C TYR A 379 -19.73 22.41 -10.92
N ASN A 380 -19.22 21.21 -11.21
CA ASN A 380 -17.82 20.98 -11.57
C ASN A 380 -17.68 20.58 -13.03
N GLY A 381 -16.65 21.12 -13.68
CA GLY A 381 -16.33 20.85 -15.07
C GLY A 381 -15.05 20.05 -15.22
N SER A 382 -15.09 19.02 -16.06
CA SER A 382 -13.94 18.19 -16.42
C SER A 382 -13.74 18.16 -17.93
N GLU A 383 -12.51 18.33 -18.37
CA GLU A 383 -12.15 18.22 -19.79
C GLU A 383 -12.15 16.77 -20.31
N ASN A 384 -12.23 15.79 -19.42
CA ASN A 384 -12.32 14.37 -19.80
C ASN A 384 -13.60 14.04 -20.58
N PHE A 385 -14.61 14.91 -20.55
CA PHE A 385 -15.88 14.65 -21.21
C PHE A 385 -16.13 15.58 -22.40
N ILE A 386 -16.89 15.09 -23.37
CA ILE A 386 -17.27 15.85 -24.56
C ILE A 386 -18.05 17.11 -24.20
N SER A 387 -18.01 18.12 -25.05
CA SER A 387 -18.87 19.32 -24.94
C SER A 387 -20.35 18.92 -24.73
N GLY A 388 -21.01 19.55 -23.75
CA GLY A 388 -22.36 19.19 -23.30
C GLY A 388 -22.44 18.18 -22.19
N ARG A 389 -21.36 17.45 -21.86
CA ARG A 389 -21.27 16.51 -20.71
C ARG A 389 -20.14 16.87 -19.72
N ARG A 390 -19.43 17.97 -19.97
CA ARG A 390 -18.30 18.40 -19.14
C ARG A 390 -18.67 18.75 -17.72
N PHE A 391 -19.84 19.34 -17.53
CA PHE A 391 -20.26 19.83 -16.22
C PHE A 391 -21.24 18.89 -15.57
N GLY A 392 -20.95 18.52 -14.34
CA GLY A 392 -21.82 17.75 -13.47
C GLY A 392 -22.36 18.62 -12.32
N PHE A 393 -23.66 18.43 -11.98
CA PHE A 393 -24.32 19.11 -10.87
C PHE A 393 -24.60 18.12 -9.74
N PHE A 394 -24.02 18.40 -8.57
CA PHE A 394 -24.02 17.49 -7.41
C PHE A 394 -24.62 18.19 -6.18
N PRO A 395 -25.97 18.17 -6.02
CA PRO A 395 -26.62 18.76 -4.88
C PRO A 395 -26.61 17.82 -3.66
N SER A 396 -26.70 18.41 -2.47
CA SER A 396 -26.97 17.70 -1.22
C SER A 396 -27.79 18.54 -0.26
N ILE A 397 -28.61 17.85 0.55
CA ILE A 397 -29.42 18.46 1.60
C ILE A 397 -29.18 17.70 2.90
N ALA A 398 -29.14 18.43 4.01
CA ALA A 398 -29.05 17.86 5.35
C ALA A 398 -29.98 18.62 6.31
N GLY A 399 -30.48 17.88 7.31
CA GLY A 399 -31.24 18.43 8.40
C GLY A 399 -30.80 17.83 9.73
N ALA A 400 -30.89 18.64 10.80
CA ALA A 400 -30.63 18.14 12.14
C ALA A 400 -31.58 18.79 13.15
N TRP A 401 -31.95 17.99 14.14
CA TRP A 401 -32.74 18.41 15.29
C TRP A 401 -31.97 18.16 16.58
N VAL A 402 -31.69 19.21 17.31
CA VAL A 402 -31.08 19.17 18.63
C VAL A 402 -32.22 19.00 19.66
N VAL A 403 -32.60 17.74 19.85
CA VAL A 403 -33.73 17.38 20.77
C VAL A 403 -33.47 17.86 22.18
N SER A 404 -32.23 17.77 22.62
CA SER A 404 -31.80 18.25 23.96
C SER A 404 -31.90 19.79 24.14
N GLY A 405 -32.10 20.54 23.06
CA GLY A 405 -32.37 21.98 23.10
C GLY A 405 -33.83 22.33 23.41
N GLU A 406 -34.74 21.34 23.40
CA GLU A 406 -36.17 21.59 23.63
C GLU A 406 -36.50 21.76 25.11
N PRO A 407 -37.52 22.59 25.45
CA PRO A 407 -37.93 22.80 26.83
C PRO A 407 -38.33 21.53 27.59
N PHE A 408 -38.95 20.56 26.91
CA PHE A 408 -39.34 19.30 27.54
C PHE A 408 -38.15 18.43 27.98
N TRP A 409 -36.92 18.76 27.52
CA TRP A 409 -35.71 18.03 27.83
C TRP A 409 -35.06 18.48 29.15
N ASP A 410 -35.45 19.64 29.70
CA ASP A 410 -34.80 20.27 30.85
C ASP A 410 -34.68 19.35 32.06
N GLY A 411 -35.68 18.49 32.31
CA GLY A 411 -35.67 17.56 33.45
C GLY A 411 -34.58 16.47 33.39
N ILE A 412 -34.07 16.18 32.23
CA ILE A 412 -33.04 15.12 32.05
C ILE A 412 -31.71 15.67 31.50
N ARG A 413 -31.61 16.97 31.22
CA ARG A 413 -30.45 17.64 30.63
C ARG A 413 -29.19 17.45 31.45
N SER A 414 -29.27 17.34 32.77
CA SER A 414 -28.13 17.10 33.65
C SER A 414 -27.53 15.69 33.46
N LYS A 415 -28.29 14.73 32.92
CA LYS A 415 -27.84 13.37 32.65
C LYS A 415 -27.57 13.18 31.16
N VAL A 416 -28.43 13.70 30.31
CA VAL A 416 -28.33 13.65 28.84
C VAL A 416 -28.23 15.09 28.30
N ASN A 417 -27.01 15.61 28.28
CA ASN A 417 -26.71 17.00 27.92
C ASN A 417 -26.79 17.29 26.43
N LEU A 418 -26.66 16.25 25.59
CA LEU A 418 -26.83 16.35 24.14
C LEU A 418 -27.63 15.14 23.61
N LEU A 419 -28.67 15.40 22.86
CA LEU A 419 -29.28 14.48 21.91
C LEU A 419 -29.56 15.24 20.63
N LYS A 420 -28.87 14.85 19.56
CA LYS A 420 -29.06 15.42 18.22
C LYS A 420 -29.22 14.30 17.21
N ILE A 421 -30.26 14.41 16.41
CA ILE A 421 -30.51 13.51 15.28
C ILE A 421 -30.24 14.30 14.00
N ARG A 422 -29.56 13.70 13.05
CA ARG A 422 -29.25 14.32 11.77
C ARG A 422 -29.45 13.33 10.61
N ALA A 423 -29.83 13.88 9.47
CA ALA A 423 -29.94 13.12 8.23
C ALA A 423 -29.42 13.94 7.06
N SER A 424 -28.77 13.30 6.13
CA SER A 424 -28.33 13.93 4.88
C SER A 424 -28.54 13.02 3.70
N TYR A 425 -28.87 13.63 2.56
CA TYR A 425 -28.97 12.98 1.27
C TYR A 425 -28.29 13.85 0.22
N GLY A 426 -27.40 13.24 -0.59
CA GLY A 426 -26.67 14.02 -1.57
C GLY A 426 -26.03 13.20 -2.67
N LEU A 427 -25.63 13.91 -3.72
CA LEU A 427 -24.89 13.40 -4.86
C LEU A 427 -23.44 13.88 -4.81
N SER A 428 -22.53 13.03 -5.23
CA SER A 428 -21.13 13.39 -5.53
C SER A 428 -20.71 12.78 -6.86
N GLY A 429 -19.92 13.52 -7.65
CA GLY A 429 -19.39 13.08 -8.93
C GLY A 429 -17.91 12.75 -8.87
N ASN A 430 -17.46 11.84 -9.74
CA ASN A 430 -16.06 11.51 -9.96
C ASN A 430 -15.77 11.53 -11.45
N ASP A 431 -14.75 12.27 -11.86
CA ASP A 431 -14.26 12.35 -13.25
C ASP A 431 -12.94 11.62 -13.48
N TYR A 432 -12.44 10.93 -12.44
CA TYR A 432 -11.26 10.08 -12.53
C TYR A 432 -11.63 8.77 -13.21
N LEU A 433 -11.20 8.63 -14.46
CA LEU A 433 -11.43 7.44 -15.26
C LEU A 433 -10.13 6.66 -15.36
N ALA A 434 -10.20 5.35 -15.10
CA ALA A 434 -9.05 4.46 -15.19
C ALA A 434 -9.36 3.23 -16.05
N ASP A 435 -8.35 2.72 -16.72
CA ASP A 435 -8.41 1.45 -17.42
C ASP A 435 -8.28 0.24 -16.46
N SER A 436 -8.36 -0.97 -16.99
CA SER A 436 -8.24 -2.21 -16.21
C SER A 436 -6.87 -2.40 -15.53
N SER A 437 -5.86 -1.66 -15.96
CA SER A 437 -4.51 -1.62 -15.38
C SER A 437 -4.30 -0.42 -14.45
N ASN A 438 -5.39 0.29 -14.12
CA ASN A 438 -5.38 1.50 -13.29
C ASN A 438 -4.58 2.69 -13.88
N ASN A 439 -4.40 2.71 -15.22
CA ASN A 439 -3.85 3.90 -15.89
C ASN A 439 -4.95 4.93 -16.11
N ILE A 440 -4.62 6.21 -15.92
CA ILE A 440 -5.56 7.31 -16.14
C ILE A 440 -5.92 7.36 -17.63
N VAL A 441 -7.22 7.32 -17.91
CA VAL A 441 -7.80 7.51 -19.24
C VAL A 441 -8.17 8.99 -19.40
N ARG A 442 -7.60 9.65 -20.38
CA ARG A 442 -7.96 11.02 -20.75
C ARG A 442 -8.74 11.04 -22.05
N PHE A 443 -9.71 11.92 -22.14
CA PHE A 443 -10.53 12.13 -23.35
C PHE A 443 -11.11 10.81 -23.92
N PRO A 444 -11.82 10.02 -23.08
CA PRO A 444 -12.35 8.72 -23.49
C PRO A 444 -13.32 8.76 -24.67
N TYR A 445 -13.74 9.96 -25.08
CA TYR A 445 -14.61 10.18 -26.21
C TYR A 445 -13.87 10.20 -27.57
N LEU A 446 -12.52 10.18 -27.58
CA LEU A 446 -11.71 10.22 -28.79
C LEU A 446 -11.30 8.79 -29.20
N THR A 447 -11.50 8.49 -30.47
CA THR A 447 -10.89 7.31 -31.12
C THR A 447 -9.47 7.65 -31.55
N THR A 448 -8.51 6.80 -31.18
CA THR A 448 -7.11 6.98 -31.56
C THR A 448 -6.62 5.86 -32.47
N VAL A 449 -5.77 6.19 -33.41
CA VAL A 449 -5.21 5.26 -34.39
C VAL A 449 -3.69 5.33 -34.34
N ASN A 450 -3.05 4.18 -34.19
CA ASN A 450 -1.61 4.07 -34.35
C ASN A 450 -1.29 3.94 -35.86
N MET A 451 -0.70 5.00 -36.43
CA MET A 451 -0.36 5.05 -37.85
C MET A 451 0.93 4.29 -38.20
N ASN A 452 1.71 3.89 -37.19
CA ASN A 452 3.02 3.27 -37.37
C ASN A 452 3.08 1.86 -36.73
N LYS A 453 1.98 1.11 -36.78
CA LYS A 453 1.96 -0.26 -36.30
C LYS A 453 2.83 -1.14 -37.15
N ALA A 454 3.81 -1.80 -36.57
CA ALA A 454 4.55 -2.84 -37.27
C ALA A 454 3.65 -4.05 -37.56
N LEU A 455 3.48 -4.39 -38.80
CA LEU A 455 2.80 -5.61 -39.26
C LEU A 455 3.83 -6.56 -39.84
N TYR A 456 3.72 -7.83 -39.50
CA TYR A 456 4.56 -8.89 -40.08
C TYR A 456 3.73 -9.66 -41.09
N VAL A 457 4.10 -9.59 -42.33
CA VAL A 457 3.38 -10.23 -43.45
C VAL A 457 4.16 -11.45 -43.92
N TRP A 458 3.47 -12.60 -43.94
CA TRP A 458 4.02 -13.91 -44.33
C TRP A 458 3.71 -14.21 -45.80
N PHE A 459 4.39 -13.54 -46.71
CA PHE A 459 4.27 -13.83 -48.16
C PHE A 459 5.61 -14.26 -48.80
N SER A 460 6.67 -14.47 -48.01
CA SER A 460 7.99 -14.84 -48.48
C SER A 460 8.66 -15.69 -47.40
N PRO A 461 9.66 -16.54 -47.71
CA PRO A 461 10.46 -17.20 -46.70
C PRO A 461 11.17 -16.26 -45.74
N ASN A 462 11.18 -14.95 -46.03
CA ASN A 462 11.67 -13.89 -45.11
C ASN A 462 10.53 -13.05 -44.60
N PHE A 463 10.51 -12.80 -43.28
CA PHE A 463 9.61 -11.85 -42.67
C PHE A 463 9.78 -10.45 -43.22
N VAL A 464 8.76 -9.91 -43.83
CA VAL A 464 8.76 -8.51 -44.26
C VAL A 464 7.98 -7.68 -43.24
N LYS A 465 8.69 -6.77 -42.57
CA LYS A 465 8.09 -5.81 -41.67
C LYS A 465 7.45 -4.69 -42.49
N GLN A 466 6.15 -4.56 -42.46
CA GLN A 466 5.40 -3.48 -43.04
C GLN A 466 4.85 -2.54 -41.98
N THR A 467 4.66 -1.28 -42.33
CA THR A 467 3.98 -0.30 -41.49
C THR A 467 2.51 -0.23 -41.88
N GLY A 468 1.64 -0.44 -40.88
CA GLY A 468 0.19 -0.35 -41.07
C GLY A 468 -0.48 0.52 -40.04
N HIS A 469 -1.79 0.46 -40.01
CA HIS A 469 -2.62 1.22 -39.10
C HIS A 469 -3.36 0.28 -38.15
N GLU A 470 -3.50 0.70 -36.90
CA GLU A 470 -4.25 -0.04 -35.87
C GLU A 470 -5.07 0.94 -35.04
N ILE A 471 -6.33 0.64 -34.80
CA ILE A 471 -7.11 1.38 -33.79
C ILE A 471 -6.50 1.09 -32.43
N LYS A 472 -6.02 2.13 -31.75
CA LYS A 472 -5.43 2.03 -30.41
C LYS A 472 -6.49 2.11 -29.31
N THR A 473 -7.49 3.00 -29.48
CA THR A 473 -8.62 3.13 -28.57
C THR A 473 -9.90 3.43 -29.36
N VAL A 474 -11.01 2.85 -28.94
CA VAL A 474 -12.34 3.20 -29.46
C VAL A 474 -12.97 4.23 -28.54
N GLY A 475 -13.22 5.42 -29.06
CA GLY A 475 -13.82 6.51 -28.30
C GLY A 475 -15.27 6.26 -27.93
N ASN A 476 -15.68 6.69 -26.72
CA ASN A 476 -17.05 6.66 -26.28
C ASN A 476 -17.57 8.09 -26.02
N PRO A 477 -18.31 8.71 -26.95
CA PRO A 477 -18.89 10.03 -26.75
C PRO A 477 -19.92 10.13 -25.64
N LEU A 478 -20.42 8.98 -25.17
CA LEU A 478 -21.37 8.88 -24.07
C LEU A 478 -20.71 8.82 -22.68
N ALA A 479 -19.38 8.77 -22.62
CA ALA A 479 -18.66 8.81 -21.35
C ALA A 479 -19.02 10.04 -20.53
N THR A 480 -19.30 9.83 -19.24
CA THR A 480 -19.77 10.86 -18.31
C THR A 480 -19.24 10.60 -16.90
N TRP A 481 -19.59 11.47 -15.98
CA TRP A 481 -19.27 11.36 -14.56
C TRP A 481 -19.76 10.02 -13.98
N GLU A 482 -18.95 9.46 -13.10
CA GLU A 482 -19.45 8.48 -12.16
C GLU A 482 -20.20 9.23 -11.05
N GLU A 483 -21.35 8.75 -10.65
CA GLU A 483 -22.19 9.40 -9.65
C GLU A 483 -22.33 8.50 -8.41
N SER A 484 -22.25 9.13 -7.23
CA SER A 484 -22.48 8.45 -5.96
C SER A 484 -23.59 9.17 -5.20
N THR A 485 -24.68 8.46 -4.98
CA THR A 485 -25.81 8.87 -4.13
C THR A 485 -25.55 8.39 -2.71
N LYS A 486 -25.57 9.31 -1.74
CA LYS A 486 -25.26 9.03 -0.34
C LYS A 486 -26.44 9.40 0.55
N LEU A 487 -26.87 8.46 1.38
CA LEU A 487 -27.80 8.67 2.49
C LEU A 487 -27.08 8.38 3.79
N ASN A 488 -27.15 9.31 4.74
CA ASN A 488 -26.61 9.14 6.09
C ASN A 488 -27.64 9.57 7.12
N VAL A 489 -27.80 8.78 8.19
CA VAL A 489 -28.57 9.11 9.37
C VAL A 489 -27.66 8.99 10.58
N GLY A 490 -27.54 10.05 11.35
CA GLY A 490 -26.62 10.14 12.49
C GLY A 490 -27.33 10.48 13.79
N LEU A 491 -26.80 9.93 14.88
CA LEU A 491 -27.18 10.22 16.26
C LEU A 491 -25.96 10.73 17.00
N GLU A 492 -26.09 11.88 17.67
CA GLU A 492 -25.08 12.40 18.59
C GLU A 492 -25.67 12.43 19.99
N LEU A 493 -25.07 11.70 20.93
CA LEU A 493 -25.52 11.57 22.30
C LEU A 493 -24.42 12.00 23.27
N GLY A 494 -24.72 12.98 24.11
CA GLY A 494 -23.85 13.44 25.20
C GLY A 494 -24.44 13.07 26.56
N LEU A 495 -23.64 12.45 27.42
CA LEU A 495 -24.05 11.98 28.74
C LEU A 495 -23.13 12.54 29.83
N PHE A 496 -23.72 13.06 30.90
CA PHE A 496 -23.02 13.49 32.14
C PHE A 496 -21.90 14.52 31.91
N ASP A 497 -21.97 15.31 30.80
CA ASP A 497 -20.94 16.26 30.38
C ASP A 497 -19.52 15.61 30.23
N ALA A 498 -19.48 14.29 30.05
CA ALA A 498 -18.24 13.53 30.01
C ALA A 498 -18.17 12.54 28.85
N LEU A 499 -19.28 11.94 28.48
CA LEU A 499 -19.34 10.90 27.45
C LEU A 499 -20.06 11.44 26.22
N THR A 500 -19.43 11.28 25.04
CA THR A 500 -20.03 11.58 23.75
C THR A 500 -20.04 10.30 22.90
N LEU A 501 -21.19 9.95 22.38
CA LEU A 501 -21.39 8.85 21.44
C LEU A 501 -21.94 9.41 20.14
N ASN A 502 -21.25 9.11 19.03
CA ASN A 502 -21.76 9.37 17.69
C ASN A 502 -21.97 8.03 16.97
N VAL A 503 -23.13 7.89 16.33
CA VAL A 503 -23.47 6.72 15.53
C VAL A 503 -24.00 7.21 14.19
N ASP A 504 -23.42 6.74 13.11
CA ASP A 504 -23.84 7.00 11.74
C ASP A 504 -24.19 5.69 11.04
N VAL A 505 -25.34 5.67 10.41
CA VAL A 505 -25.74 4.59 9.51
C VAL A 505 -25.86 5.16 8.10
N TYR A 506 -25.18 4.55 7.16
CA TYR A 506 -25.14 5.08 5.80
C TYR A 506 -25.38 4.04 4.73
N LYS A 507 -25.83 4.55 3.59
CA LYS A 507 -25.93 3.81 2.35
C LYS A 507 -25.42 4.68 1.20
N GLU A 508 -24.55 4.13 0.36
CA GLU A 508 -24.01 4.75 -0.83
C GLU A 508 -24.28 3.86 -2.05
N ASN A 509 -24.87 4.43 -3.10
CA ASN A 509 -24.98 3.80 -4.40
C ASN A 509 -24.11 4.56 -5.39
N ARG A 510 -23.08 3.91 -5.90
CA ARG A 510 -22.21 4.41 -6.96
C ARG A 510 -22.64 3.80 -8.28
N THR A 511 -23.04 4.64 -9.22
CA THR A 511 -23.52 4.28 -10.56
C THR A 511 -22.64 4.88 -11.63
N GLY A 512 -22.75 4.37 -12.85
CA GLY A 512 -21.98 4.86 -13.98
C GLY A 512 -20.47 4.62 -13.84
N ILE A 513 -20.03 3.61 -13.11
CA ILE A 513 -18.60 3.27 -12.95
C ILE A 513 -18.02 2.92 -14.32
N PHE A 514 -16.93 3.62 -14.67
CA PHE A 514 -16.26 3.47 -15.96
C PHE A 514 -15.50 2.14 -16.01
N MET A 515 -15.81 1.30 -16.98
CA MET A 515 -15.21 0.00 -17.13
C MET A 515 -15.18 -0.48 -18.57
N GLN A 516 -14.33 -1.46 -18.83
CA GLN A 516 -14.22 -2.12 -20.12
C GLN A 516 -15.47 -2.94 -20.41
N ARG A 517 -16.01 -2.87 -21.65
CA ARG A 517 -17.06 -3.77 -22.14
C ARG A 517 -16.50 -5.16 -22.38
N ARG A 518 -17.03 -6.15 -21.68
CA ARG A 518 -16.63 -7.55 -21.79
C ARG A 518 -17.64 -8.44 -22.53
N SER A 519 -18.85 -7.95 -22.70
CA SER A 519 -19.95 -8.69 -23.37
C SER A 519 -19.95 -8.58 -24.89
N LEU A 520 -18.92 -7.98 -25.49
CA LEU A 520 -18.80 -7.84 -26.93
C LEU A 520 -18.34 -9.15 -27.58
N PRO A 521 -19.05 -9.63 -28.65
CA PRO A 521 -18.61 -10.81 -29.37
C PRO A 521 -17.23 -10.60 -30.01
N SER A 522 -16.37 -11.62 -29.96
CA SER A 522 -15.03 -11.59 -30.58
C SER A 522 -15.08 -11.37 -32.10
N THR A 523 -16.22 -11.72 -32.75
CA THR A 523 -16.47 -11.50 -34.18
C THR A 523 -16.52 -10.03 -34.58
N MET A 524 -16.63 -9.09 -33.62
CA MET A 524 -16.56 -7.64 -33.90
C MET A 524 -15.16 -7.16 -34.25
N GLY A 525 -14.15 -8.00 -34.15
CA GLY A 525 -12.76 -7.63 -34.48
C GLY A 525 -12.12 -6.59 -33.54
N LEU A 526 -12.72 -6.37 -32.36
CA LEU A 526 -12.25 -5.43 -31.34
C LEU A 526 -11.37 -6.10 -30.26
N SER A 527 -10.81 -7.26 -30.57
CA SER A 527 -9.87 -7.96 -29.68
C SER A 527 -8.64 -7.08 -29.44
N GLY A 528 -8.36 -6.76 -28.16
CA GLY A 528 -7.28 -5.85 -27.75
C GLY A 528 -7.63 -4.35 -27.74
N VAL A 529 -8.78 -3.94 -28.30
CA VAL A 529 -9.23 -2.55 -28.39
C VAL A 529 -10.65 -2.39 -27.84
N THR A 530 -10.95 -3.11 -26.79
CA THR A 530 -12.31 -3.15 -26.22
C THR A 530 -12.74 -1.77 -25.72
N PRO A 531 -13.90 -1.24 -26.15
CA PRO A 531 -14.37 0.07 -25.71
C PRO A 531 -14.75 0.07 -24.23
N TYR A 532 -14.67 1.25 -23.63
CA TYR A 532 -15.07 1.53 -22.27
C TYR A 532 -16.42 2.21 -22.20
N GLY A 533 -17.12 2.08 -21.06
CA GLY A 533 -18.38 2.75 -20.80
C GLY A 533 -18.69 2.85 -19.31
N ASN A 534 -19.66 3.69 -18.98
CA ASN A 534 -20.19 3.89 -17.63
C ASN A 534 -21.24 2.80 -17.32
N LEU A 535 -20.79 1.59 -16.97
CA LEU A 535 -21.61 0.36 -16.95
C LEU A 535 -21.72 -0.27 -15.57
N GLY A 536 -20.85 0.12 -14.62
CA GLY A 536 -20.80 -0.49 -13.32
C GLY A 536 -21.67 0.19 -12.28
N GLU A 537 -22.14 -0.60 -11.32
CA GLU A 537 -22.83 -0.12 -10.13
C GLU A 537 -22.38 -0.90 -8.90
N VAL A 538 -22.12 -0.17 -7.80
CA VAL A 538 -21.74 -0.74 -6.50
C VAL A 538 -22.56 -0.06 -5.41
N GLU A 539 -23.16 -0.86 -4.56
CA GLU A 539 -23.78 -0.41 -3.31
C GLU A 539 -22.81 -0.59 -2.16
N ASN A 540 -22.72 0.39 -1.27
CA ASN A 540 -22.00 0.29 0.00
C ASN A 540 -22.92 0.72 1.14
N ARG A 541 -22.90 -0.04 2.24
CA ARG A 541 -23.68 0.26 3.45
C ARG A 541 -22.84 -0.01 4.68
N GLY A 542 -23.07 0.77 5.72
CA GLY A 542 -22.25 0.61 6.91
C GLY A 542 -22.77 1.36 8.10
N VAL A 543 -22.03 1.17 9.18
CA VAL A 543 -22.24 1.82 10.47
C VAL A 543 -20.90 2.31 10.98
N ASP A 544 -20.84 3.59 11.35
CA ASP A 544 -19.70 4.19 12.02
C ASP A 544 -20.09 4.57 13.45
N VAL A 545 -19.26 4.21 14.41
CA VAL A 545 -19.45 4.54 15.84
C VAL A 545 -18.20 5.18 16.36
N SER A 546 -18.34 6.31 17.05
CA SER A 546 -17.27 6.89 17.86
C SER A 546 -17.76 7.15 19.29
N LEU A 547 -16.93 6.77 20.24
CA LEU A 547 -17.17 6.96 21.67
C LEU A 547 -16.02 7.77 22.25
N GLU A 548 -16.32 8.85 22.94
CA GLU A 548 -15.34 9.66 23.65
C GLU A 548 -15.80 9.90 25.07
N TYR A 549 -14.96 9.59 26.03
CA TYR A 549 -15.15 9.93 27.44
C TYR A 549 -14.03 10.82 27.91
N ASN A 550 -14.38 12.01 28.37
CA ASN A 550 -13.41 13.01 28.85
C ASN A 550 -13.87 13.53 30.20
N LYS A 551 -13.12 13.27 31.25
CA LYS A 551 -13.46 13.71 32.60
C LYS A 551 -12.26 14.18 33.41
N ALA A 552 -12.33 15.41 33.91
CA ALA A 552 -11.45 15.89 34.94
C ALA A 552 -12.06 15.51 36.30
N PHE A 553 -11.46 14.55 36.98
CA PHE A 553 -11.91 14.11 38.29
C PHE A 553 -11.55 15.11 39.39
N ASN A 554 -10.44 15.80 39.21
CA ASN A 554 -9.95 16.88 40.03
C ASN A 554 -8.93 17.73 39.24
N LYS A 555 -8.27 18.70 39.91
CA LYS A 555 -7.26 19.59 39.28
C LYS A 555 -6.07 18.82 38.69
N ASP A 556 -5.79 17.63 39.24
CA ASP A 556 -4.56 16.86 38.93
C ASP A 556 -4.82 15.66 38.07
N LEU A 557 -6.09 15.21 37.91
CA LEU A 557 -6.42 13.98 37.20
C LEU A 557 -7.43 14.24 36.09
N LEU A 558 -6.96 14.10 34.84
CA LEU A 558 -7.77 14.08 33.63
C LEU A 558 -7.67 12.69 33.00
N VAL A 559 -8.81 12.09 32.71
CA VAL A 559 -8.91 10.80 32.00
C VAL A 559 -9.70 11.00 30.72
N SER A 560 -9.12 10.53 29.61
CA SER A 560 -9.79 10.50 28.31
C SER A 560 -9.76 9.07 27.79
N VAL A 561 -10.91 8.56 27.36
CA VAL A 561 -11.04 7.25 26.68
C VAL A 561 -11.71 7.50 25.34
N ARG A 562 -11.20 6.84 24.31
CA ARG A 562 -11.80 6.89 22.96
C ARG A 562 -11.93 5.50 22.37
N GLY A 563 -13.01 5.31 21.62
CA GLY A 563 -13.25 4.11 20.84
C GLY A 563 -13.84 4.48 19.49
N THR A 564 -13.45 3.76 18.45
CA THR A 564 -14.01 3.87 17.10
C THR A 564 -14.32 2.48 16.57
N PHE A 565 -15.41 2.38 15.84
CA PHE A 565 -15.82 1.15 15.18
C PHE A 565 -16.47 1.49 13.84
N THR A 566 -16.02 0.86 12.78
CA THR A 566 -16.60 0.95 11.44
C THR A 566 -16.92 -0.45 10.95
N TYR A 567 -18.14 -0.65 10.48
CA TYR A 567 -18.53 -1.78 9.65
C TYR A 567 -19.00 -1.26 8.30
N ALA A 568 -18.34 -1.71 7.22
CA ALA A 568 -18.68 -1.34 5.86
C ALA A 568 -18.76 -2.60 4.98
N HIS A 569 -19.88 -2.76 4.30
CA HIS A 569 -20.09 -3.86 3.35
C HIS A 569 -20.50 -3.32 2.00
N ASN A 570 -19.75 -3.67 0.98
CA ASN A 570 -20.07 -3.29 -0.40
C ASN A 570 -20.49 -4.50 -1.24
N GLU A 571 -21.26 -4.23 -2.29
CA GLU A 571 -21.82 -5.26 -3.17
C GLU A 571 -21.88 -4.74 -4.60
N VAL A 572 -21.37 -5.51 -5.55
CA VAL A 572 -21.48 -5.22 -6.98
C VAL A 572 -22.91 -5.47 -7.42
N LYS A 573 -23.61 -4.41 -7.86
CA LYS A 573 -24.98 -4.47 -8.35
C LYS A 573 -25.09 -4.63 -9.86
N ALA A 574 -24.17 -3.97 -10.59
CA ALA A 574 -24.09 -4.10 -12.03
C ALA A 574 -22.63 -4.13 -12.50
N ARG A 575 -22.37 -4.96 -13.48
CA ARG A 575 -21.12 -5.08 -14.22
C ARG A 575 -21.40 -5.64 -15.60
N ASP A 576 -20.60 -5.27 -16.59
CA ASP A 576 -20.70 -5.86 -17.91
C ASP A 576 -20.12 -7.28 -17.90
N GLU A 577 -20.96 -8.26 -17.59
CA GLU A 577 -20.63 -9.69 -17.61
C GLU A 577 -21.26 -10.36 -18.85
N ALA A 578 -20.69 -11.47 -19.29
CA ALA A 578 -21.30 -12.30 -20.33
C ALA A 578 -22.72 -12.75 -19.88
N LYS A 579 -23.71 -12.61 -20.78
CA LYS A 579 -25.10 -12.98 -20.47
C LYS A 579 -25.29 -14.44 -20.04
N TYR A 580 -24.38 -15.29 -20.47
CA TYR A 580 -24.39 -16.73 -20.25
C TYR A 580 -23.12 -17.15 -19.54
N LEU A 581 -23.01 -16.81 -18.24
CA LEU A 581 -22.01 -17.45 -17.40
C LEU A 581 -22.40 -18.93 -17.26
N PRO A 582 -21.43 -19.85 -17.33
CA PRO A 582 -21.72 -21.29 -17.19
C PRO A 582 -22.46 -21.57 -15.89
N ASN A 583 -22.08 -20.88 -14.80
CA ASN A 583 -22.63 -21.07 -13.47
C ASN A 583 -22.86 -19.76 -12.76
N LYS A 584 -23.93 -19.65 -11.98
CA LYS A 584 -24.30 -18.43 -11.23
C LYS A 584 -23.24 -18.06 -10.17
N TYR A 585 -22.54 -19.04 -9.60
CA TYR A 585 -21.53 -18.79 -8.57
C TYR A 585 -20.24 -18.17 -9.12
N ASN A 586 -20.05 -18.18 -10.46
CA ASN A 586 -18.93 -17.47 -11.11
C ASN A 586 -19.19 -15.95 -11.21
N SER A 587 -20.44 -15.49 -11.07
CA SER A 587 -20.79 -14.08 -11.16
C SER A 587 -20.20 -13.27 -10.00
N VAL A 588 -19.73 -12.06 -10.30
CA VAL A 588 -19.32 -11.09 -9.26
C VAL A 588 -20.52 -10.30 -8.72
N LEU A 589 -21.69 -10.40 -9.35
CA LEU A 589 -22.91 -9.73 -8.88
C LEU A 589 -23.31 -10.26 -7.50
N GLY A 590 -23.66 -9.36 -6.61
CA GLY A 590 -24.01 -9.70 -5.23
C GLY A 590 -22.80 -10.03 -4.36
N LYS A 591 -21.57 -9.79 -4.82
CA LYS A 591 -20.33 -10.02 -4.06
C LYS A 591 -19.59 -8.71 -3.80
N PRO A 592 -18.77 -8.62 -2.74
CA PRO A 592 -17.90 -7.48 -2.52
C PRO A 592 -16.91 -7.25 -3.66
N VAL A 593 -16.57 -5.98 -3.93
CA VAL A 593 -15.67 -5.59 -5.02
C VAL A 593 -14.30 -6.29 -4.93
N ASN A 594 -13.77 -6.45 -3.72
CA ASN A 594 -12.46 -7.05 -3.46
C ASN A 594 -12.54 -8.54 -3.06
N SER A 595 -13.56 -9.26 -3.53
CA SER A 595 -13.68 -10.70 -3.32
C SER A 595 -12.60 -11.46 -4.09
N VAL A 596 -12.04 -12.48 -3.47
CA VAL A 596 -11.12 -13.41 -4.12
C VAL A 596 -11.91 -14.52 -4.79
N TYR A 597 -11.66 -14.74 -6.08
CA TYR A 597 -12.24 -15.85 -6.83
C TYR A 597 -11.23 -16.97 -6.99
N GLY A 598 -11.63 -18.18 -6.66
CA GLY A 598 -10.78 -19.34 -6.73
C GLY A 598 -11.56 -20.64 -6.48
N LEU A 599 -10.83 -21.74 -6.38
CA LEU A 599 -11.37 -23.08 -6.16
C LEU A 599 -11.65 -23.34 -4.68
N VAL A 600 -12.65 -24.13 -4.38
CA VAL A 600 -12.87 -24.64 -3.02
C VAL A 600 -11.98 -25.85 -2.82
N ALA A 601 -11.05 -25.79 -1.88
CA ALA A 601 -10.22 -26.93 -1.50
C ALA A 601 -10.92 -27.76 -0.42
N ASP A 602 -11.00 -29.08 -0.62
CA ASP A 602 -11.55 -30.06 0.32
C ASP A 602 -10.46 -30.77 1.15
N GLY A 603 -9.24 -30.24 1.14
CA GLY A 603 -8.07 -30.76 1.84
C GLY A 603 -6.98 -31.23 0.88
N LEU A 604 -6.20 -32.19 1.32
CA LEU A 604 -5.15 -32.85 0.55
C LEU A 604 -5.60 -34.28 0.22
N PHE A 605 -5.24 -34.80 -0.96
CA PHE A 605 -5.51 -36.20 -1.30
C PHE A 605 -4.78 -37.13 -0.33
N ALA A 606 -5.51 -38.08 0.26
CA ALA A 606 -4.96 -39.04 1.22
C ALA A 606 -4.29 -40.23 0.52
N SER A 607 -4.79 -40.66 -0.65
CA SER A 607 -4.30 -41.86 -1.34
C SER A 607 -4.54 -41.78 -2.85
N GLN A 608 -3.89 -42.68 -3.60
CA GLN A 608 -4.14 -42.83 -5.02
C GLN A 608 -5.55 -43.32 -5.32
N GLU A 609 -6.11 -44.20 -4.47
CA GLU A 609 -7.50 -44.67 -4.61
C GLU A 609 -8.50 -43.51 -4.50
N GLU A 610 -8.22 -42.52 -3.60
CA GLU A 610 -9.04 -41.31 -3.52
C GLU A 610 -8.94 -40.47 -4.80
N ILE A 611 -7.73 -40.34 -5.39
CA ILE A 611 -7.52 -39.63 -6.65
C ILE A 611 -8.33 -40.29 -7.78
N ASP A 612 -8.22 -41.61 -7.90
CA ASP A 612 -8.87 -42.39 -8.95
C ASP A 612 -10.40 -42.35 -8.88
N ASN A 613 -10.96 -42.14 -7.68
CA ASN A 613 -12.39 -42.02 -7.44
C ASN A 613 -12.88 -40.55 -7.36
N SER A 614 -12.02 -39.56 -7.56
CA SER A 614 -12.36 -38.15 -7.52
C SER A 614 -12.52 -37.54 -8.92
N PRO A 615 -13.27 -36.43 -9.07
CA PRO A 615 -13.29 -35.66 -10.30
C PRO A 615 -11.90 -35.27 -10.77
N ARG A 616 -11.66 -35.37 -12.07
CA ARG A 616 -10.34 -35.11 -12.66
C ARG A 616 -9.96 -33.60 -12.57
N GLN A 617 -8.84 -33.27 -11.98
CA GLN A 617 -8.28 -31.92 -11.96
C GLN A 617 -7.46 -31.65 -13.23
N THR A 618 -7.70 -30.50 -13.89
CA THR A 618 -7.14 -30.22 -15.23
C THR A 618 -5.85 -29.37 -15.20
N PHE A 619 -5.44 -28.90 -14.01
CA PHE A 619 -4.34 -27.95 -13.88
C PHE A 619 -2.97 -28.57 -14.01
N MET A 620 -2.83 -29.85 -13.70
CA MET A 620 -1.63 -30.65 -13.82
C MET A 620 -2.01 -32.12 -14.05
N PRO A 621 -1.38 -32.83 -14.97
CA PRO A 621 -1.78 -34.22 -15.29
C PRO A 621 -1.37 -35.24 -14.22
N ASP A 622 -0.31 -34.98 -13.47
CA ASP A 622 0.40 -35.91 -12.58
C ASP A 622 0.34 -35.47 -11.11
N TYR A 623 -0.86 -35.07 -10.63
CA TYR A 623 -1.05 -34.82 -9.19
C TYR A 623 -1.09 -36.13 -8.40
N LEU A 624 -0.61 -36.09 -7.14
CA LEU A 624 -0.33 -37.25 -6.29
C LEU A 624 -0.99 -37.09 -4.91
N PRO A 625 -1.03 -38.17 -4.08
CA PRO A 625 -1.42 -38.01 -2.68
C PRO A 625 -0.59 -36.92 -2.01
N GLY A 626 -1.27 -36.08 -1.20
CA GLY A 626 -0.68 -34.89 -0.60
C GLY A 626 -0.81 -33.60 -1.44
N ASP A 627 -1.24 -33.69 -2.70
CA ASP A 627 -1.64 -32.51 -3.49
C ASP A 627 -3.03 -32.02 -3.11
N ILE A 628 -3.32 -30.75 -3.38
CA ILE A 628 -4.59 -30.13 -3.01
C ILE A 628 -5.73 -30.75 -3.83
N LYS A 629 -6.76 -31.21 -3.13
CA LYS A 629 -8.02 -31.70 -3.68
C LYS A 629 -9.02 -30.55 -3.79
N TYR A 630 -9.59 -30.36 -4.96
CA TYR A 630 -10.59 -29.33 -5.21
C TYR A 630 -11.98 -29.93 -5.37
N ARG A 631 -12.99 -29.10 -5.10
CA ARG A 631 -14.41 -29.44 -5.21
C ARG A 631 -14.87 -29.17 -6.63
N ASP A 632 -15.56 -30.15 -7.20
CA ASP A 632 -16.36 -30.01 -8.40
C ASP A 632 -17.66 -29.27 -8.02
N MET A 633 -17.75 -28.00 -8.42
CA MET A 633 -18.84 -27.11 -8.05
C MET A 633 -20.06 -27.24 -8.98
N ASN A 634 -19.84 -27.67 -10.23
CA ASN A 634 -20.89 -27.81 -11.23
C ASN A 634 -21.36 -29.25 -11.40
N GLY A 635 -20.62 -30.24 -10.88
CA GLY A 635 -20.96 -31.66 -10.92
C GLY A 635 -20.74 -32.32 -12.28
N ASP A 636 -19.84 -31.77 -13.12
CA ASP A 636 -19.58 -32.31 -14.46
C ASP A 636 -18.45 -33.36 -14.48
N GLY A 637 -17.86 -33.67 -13.32
CA GLY A 637 -16.79 -34.66 -13.16
C GLY A 637 -15.39 -34.14 -13.54
N VAL A 638 -15.26 -32.85 -13.85
CA VAL A 638 -13.99 -32.18 -14.22
C VAL A 638 -13.82 -30.91 -13.40
N ILE A 639 -12.66 -30.73 -12.79
CA ILE A 639 -12.33 -29.53 -12.04
C ILE A 639 -11.47 -28.60 -12.91
N ASP A 640 -12.03 -27.44 -13.23
CA ASP A 640 -11.42 -26.44 -14.09
C ASP A 640 -11.72 -24.99 -13.65
N ALA A 641 -11.61 -24.04 -14.56
CA ALA A 641 -11.90 -22.64 -14.29
C ALA A 641 -13.40 -22.36 -14.00
N ASN A 642 -14.30 -23.27 -14.41
CA ASN A 642 -15.73 -23.14 -14.20
C ASN A 642 -16.13 -23.42 -12.74
N ASP A 643 -15.26 -24.06 -11.94
CA ASP A 643 -15.50 -24.35 -10.52
C ASP A 643 -15.10 -23.20 -9.58
N ARG A 644 -14.60 -22.11 -10.12
CA ARG A 644 -14.18 -20.96 -9.31
C ARG A 644 -15.37 -20.20 -8.75
N THR A 645 -15.31 -19.90 -7.47
CA THR A 645 -16.31 -19.11 -6.75
C THR A 645 -15.66 -18.05 -5.87
N SER A 646 -16.46 -17.18 -5.26
CA SER A 646 -15.99 -16.20 -4.27
C SER A 646 -15.60 -16.91 -2.98
N LEU A 647 -14.39 -16.63 -2.49
CA LEU A 647 -13.78 -17.27 -1.32
C LEU A 647 -13.64 -16.30 -0.17
N GLY A 648 -14.04 -16.72 1.03
CA GLY A 648 -13.82 -16.01 2.26
C GLY A 648 -14.42 -14.60 2.32
N TYR A 649 -13.79 -13.75 3.12
CA TYR A 649 -14.08 -12.32 3.18
C TYR A 649 -13.28 -11.57 2.10
N PRO A 650 -13.66 -10.31 1.78
CA PRO A 650 -12.85 -9.50 0.87
C PRO A 650 -11.45 -9.24 1.44
N THR A 651 -10.50 -8.91 0.56
CA THR A 651 -9.12 -8.58 0.96
C THR A 651 -8.99 -7.20 1.62
N VAL A 652 -10.03 -6.37 1.51
CA VAL A 652 -10.17 -5.12 2.27
C VAL A 652 -11.07 -5.39 3.48
N PRO A 653 -10.64 -5.04 4.70
CA PRO A 653 -11.42 -5.31 5.90
C PRO A 653 -12.82 -4.67 5.87
N GLU A 654 -13.85 -5.41 6.23
CA GLU A 654 -15.19 -4.88 6.44
C GLU A 654 -15.34 -4.25 7.83
N ILE A 655 -14.54 -4.67 8.80
CA ILE A 655 -14.55 -4.12 10.16
C ILE A 655 -13.20 -3.48 10.46
N LEU A 656 -13.25 -2.22 10.89
CA LEU A 656 -12.13 -1.48 11.45
C LEU A 656 -12.52 -1.01 12.86
N TYR A 657 -11.63 -1.19 13.83
CA TYR A 657 -11.89 -0.72 15.18
C TYR A 657 -10.62 -0.22 15.85
N GLY A 658 -10.80 0.70 16.76
CA GLY A 658 -9.71 1.22 17.57
C GLY A 658 -10.20 1.69 18.91
N PHE A 659 -9.38 1.54 19.96
CA PHE A 659 -9.68 2.03 21.28
C PHE A 659 -8.42 2.39 22.05
N GLY A 660 -8.54 3.35 22.92
CA GLY A 660 -7.40 3.79 23.72
C GLY A 660 -7.81 4.71 24.85
N ALA A 661 -6.86 4.98 25.71
CA ALA A 661 -7.05 5.91 26.81
C ALA A 661 -5.82 6.80 26.98
N SER A 662 -6.03 7.97 27.53
CA SER A 662 -4.98 8.83 28.04
C SER A 662 -5.33 9.30 29.44
N VAL A 663 -4.32 9.35 30.30
CA VAL A 663 -4.42 9.77 31.69
C VAL A 663 -3.36 10.83 31.93
N ASN A 664 -3.78 12.01 32.35
CA ASN A 664 -2.88 13.06 32.83
C ASN A 664 -3.04 13.12 34.34
N TYR A 665 -1.96 12.83 35.08
CA TYR A 665 -1.93 12.91 36.54
C TYR A 665 -0.76 13.74 37.03
N LYS A 666 -1.07 14.93 37.49
CA LYS A 666 -0.06 15.94 37.92
C LYS A 666 0.94 16.24 36.81
N ARG A 667 2.15 15.68 36.94
CA ARG A 667 3.27 15.86 35.99
C ARG A 667 3.41 14.72 35.01
N TRP A 668 2.67 13.64 35.20
CA TRP A 668 2.71 12.44 34.39
C TRP A 668 1.59 12.44 33.37
N ASP A 669 1.90 12.02 32.17
CA ASP A 669 0.93 11.68 31.14
C ASP A 669 1.23 10.27 30.61
N PHE A 670 0.17 9.49 30.50
CA PHE A 670 0.22 8.14 29.92
C PHE A 670 -0.88 8.00 28.87
N SER A 671 -0.55 7.41 27.74
CA SER A 671 -1.55 7.09 26.72
C SER A 671 -1.24 5.77 26.02
N PHE A 672 -2.28 5.10 25.55
CA PHE A 672 -2.17 3.96 24.65
C PHE A 672 -3.31 3.97 23.64
N PHE A 673 -3.05 3.31 22.49
CA PHE A 673 -4.06 3.11 21.46
C PHE A 673 -3.89 1.75 20.80
N PHE A 674 -4.97 0.99 20.75
CA PHE A 674 -5.11 -0.25 20.00
C PHE A 674 -5.87 0.00 18.70
N GLN A 675 -5.47 -0.70 17.65
CA GLN A 675 -6.13 -0.72 16.35
C GLN A 675 -6.25 -2.16 15.87
N GLY A 676 -7.39 -2.49 15.27
CA GLY A 676 -7.61 -3.82 14.72
C GLY A 676 -8.51 -3.82 13.49
N THR A 677 -8.49 -4.95 12.82
CA THR A 677 -9.35 -5.24 11.67
C THR A 677 -9.98 -6.61 11.85
N ALA A 678 -11.16 -6.80 11.25
CA ALA A 678 -11.82 -8.10 11.19
C ALA A 678 -12.62 -8.25 9.89
N ARG A 679 -13.12 -9.46 9.62
CA ARG A 679 -13.78 -9.81 8.37
C ARG A 679 -12.93 -9.43 7.15
N VAL A 680 -11.70 -9.93 7.13
CA VAL A 680 -10.70 -9.73 6.07
C VAL A 680 -10.02 -11.04 5.76
N SER A 681 -9.83 -11.34 4.49
CA SER A 681 -9.05 -12.48 4.03
C SER A 681 -7.70 -12.04 3.49
N LEU A 682 -6.67 -12.79 3.84
CA LEU A 682 -5.36 -12.71 3.22
C LEU A 682 -5.21 -13.90 2.26
N ARG A 683 -4.91 -13.61 1.02
CA ARG A 683 -4.55 -14.63 0.02
C ARG A 683 -3.05 -14.84 0.02
N MET A 684 -2.62 -16.06 0.35
CA MET A 684 -1.25 -16.51 0.17
C MET A 684 -1.05 -16.93 -1.28
N TYR A 685 0.06 -16.50 -1.89
CA TYR A 685 0.48 -16.91 -3.25
C TYR A 685 1.98 -16.75 -3.37
N ASP A 686 2.58 -17.35 -4.40
CA ASP A 686 4.03 -17.49 -4.59
C ASP A 686 4.72 -18.14 -3.39
N MET A 687 4.06 -19.18 -2.84
CA MET A 687 4.53 -19.90 -1.65
C MET A 687 5.37 -21.14 -2.01
N HIS A 688 5.44 -21.50 -3.28
CA HIS A 688 6.18 -22.67 -3.77
C HIS A 688 7.68 -22.52 -3.49
N PRO A 689 8.32 -23.52 -2.89
CA PRO A 689 9.76 -23.59 -2.76
C PRO A 689 10.41 -24.02 -4.07
N PHE A 690 11.72 -23.88 -4.15
CA PHE A 690 12.61 -24.38 -5.21
C PHE A 690 12.44 -23.74 -6.58
N ARG A 691 11.23 -23.59 -7.09
CA ARG A 691 10.96 -23.10 -8.45
C ARG A 691 9.57 -22.44 -8.58
N ASP A 692 9.48 -21.37 -9.37
CA ASP A 692 8.22 -20.88 -9.91
C ASP A 692 8.09 -21.24 -11.42
N ASN A 693 7.16 -20.60 -12.15
CA ASN A 693 7.00 -20.84 -13.58
C ASN A 693 8.08 -20.18 -14.45
N GLN A 694 8.99 -19.40 -13.87
CA GLN A 694 10.01 -18.62 -14.55
C GLN A 694 11.42 -18.93 -14.06
N TYR A 695 11.61 -19.10 -12.74
CA TYR A 695 12.91 -19.19 -12.09
C TYR A 695 12.98 -20.45 -11.24
N SER A 696 14.19 -20.98 -11.09
CA SER A 696 14.51 -22.12 -10.24
C SER A 696 15.54 -21.74 -9.17
N GLY A 697 15.83 -22.65 -8.26
CA GLY A 697 16.84 -22.46 -7.22
C GLY A 697 16.37 -21.63 -6.03
N PHE A 698 15.07 -21.41 -5.84
CA PHE A 698 14.54 -20.65 -4.73
C PHE A 698 14.66 -21.39 -3.40
N ASN A 699 15.01 -20.64 -2.34
CA ASN A 699 14.95 -21.13 -0.99
C ASN A 699 13.49 -21.30 -0.53
N MET A 700 13.30 -21.99 0.57
CA MET A 700 12.00 -22.24 1.19
C MET A 700 11.89 -21.58 2.56
N THR A 701 10.67 -21.24 2.94
CA THR A 701 10.41 -20.74 4.28
C THR A 701 10.37 -21.88 5.28
N GLN A 702 10.82 -21.64 6.52
CA GLN A 702 10.91 -22.64 7.55
C GLN A 702 9.57 -23.34 7.83
N TYR A 703 8.44 -22.60 7.82
CA TYR A 703 7.14 -23.23 8.06
C TYR A 703 6.73 -24.23 6.98
N VAL A 704 7.23 -24.09 5.74
CA VAL A 704 7.02 -25.09 4.67
C VAL A 704 7.85 -26.32 4.97
N ALA A 705 9.09 -26.15 5.47
CA ALA A 705 9.92 -27.27 5.87
C ALA A 705 9.31 -28.03 7.05
N ASP A 706 8.75 -27.31 8.03
CA ASP A 706 8.27 -27.90 9.29
C ASP A 706 6.90 -28.58 9.17
N ASP A 707 6.03 -28.13 8.27
CA ASP A 707 4.62 -28.58 8.19
C ASP A 707 4.12 -28.72 6.75
N HIS A 708 4.80 -29.51 5.95
CA HIS A 708 4.31 -29.97 4.65
C HIS A 708 3.84 -31.42 4.74
N TRP A 709 2.94 -31.79 3.81
CA TRP A 709 2.54 -33.18 3.67
C TRP A 709 3.72 -34.03 3.14
N SER A 710 4.04 -35.12 3.82
CA SER A 710 5.08 -36.08 3.39
C SER A 710 4.57 -37.52 3.46
N GLU A 711 5.25 -38.43 2.79
CA GLU A 711 4.94 -39.87 2.86
C GLU A 711 5.24 -40.44 4.25
N ALA A 712 6.17 -39.83 5.00
CA ALA A 712 6.50 -40.19 6.36
C ALA A 712 5.47 -39.68 7.38
N ASP A 713 4.85 -38.51 7.09
CA ASP A 713 3.77 -37.92 7.89
C ASP A 713 2.64 -37.46 6.95
N PRO A 714 1.73 -38.35 6.56
CA PRO A 714 0.65 -38.04 5.62
C PRO A 714 -0.49 -37.23 6.30
N ASN A 715 -0.14 -36.08 6.87
CA ASN A 715 -1.06 -35.17 7.54
C ASN A 715 -1.99 -34.47 6.54
N PRO A 716 -3.32 -34.77 6.54
CA PRO A 716 -4.26 -34.11 5.62
C PRO A 716 -4.50 -32.65 5.92
N ASN A 717 -4.06 -32.18 7.09
CA ASN A 717 -4.19 -30.79 7.56
C ASN A 717 -2.85 -30.03 7.53
N ALA A 718 -1.83 -30.56 6.86
CA ALA A 718 -0.55 -29.89 6.74
C ALA A 718 -0.70 -28.46 6.20
N ALA A 719 0.12 -27.54 6.71
CA ALA A 719 0.09 -26.13 6.30
C ALA A 719 0.50 -25.94 4.83
N TYR A 720 1.28 -26.87 4.29
CA TYR A 720 1.73 -26.89 2.91
C TYR A 720 1.46 -28.29 2.29
N PRO A 721 1.05 -28.36 1.01
CA PRO A 721 0.86 -29.64 0.32
C PRO A 721 2.19 -30.37 0.08
N ARG A 722 2.14 -31.57 -0.52
CA ARG A 722 3.30 -32.32 -0.95
C ARG A 722 4.28 -31.45 -1.72
N LEU A 723 5.55 -31.51 -1.37
CA LEU A 723 6.61 -30.78 -2.05
C LEU A 723 6.74 -31.19 -3.52
N ASP A 724 7.14 -30.24 -4.35
CA ASP A 724 7.46 -30.46 -5.76
C ASP A 724 8.69 -29.63 -6.14
N TYR A 725 9.67 -30.26 -6.75
CA TYR A 725 10.86 -29.60 -7.29
C TYR A 725 10.55 -28.82 -8.57
N ARG A 726 9.41 -29.08 -9.19
CA ARG A 726 8.87 -28.38 -10.38
C ARG A 726 7.84 -27.36 -9.93
N TYR A 727 7.43 -26.50 -10.86
CA TYR A 727 6.25 -25.67 -10.65
C TYR A 727 4.97 -26.53 -10.67
N ASN A 728 4.33 -26.67 -9.54
CA ASN A 728 3.10 -27.43 -9.39
C ASN A 728 1.88 -26.54 -9.67
N ALA A 729 1.37 -26.59 -10.89
CA ALA A 729 0.23 -25.79 -11.32
C ALA A 729 -1.07 -26.13 -10.58
N ASN A 730 -1.22 -27.36 -10.04
CA ASN A 730 -2.36 -27.75 -9.23
C ASN A 730 -2.34 -27.07 -7.86
N ASN A 731 -1.23 -27.20 -7.12
CA ASN A 731 -1.12 -26.66 -5.77
C ASN A 731 -1.02 -25.12 -5.71
N THR A 732 -0.68 -24.47 -6.81
CA THR A 732 -0.57 -23.01 -6.89
C THR A 732 -1.86 -22.29 -7.33
N GLN A 733 -2.96 -23.04 -7.60
CA GLN A 733 -4.25 -22.42 -7.90
C GLN A 733 -4.74 -21.55 -6.75
N THR A 734 -5.33 -20.41 -7.09
CA THR A 734 -6.06 -19.62 -6.09
C THR A 734 -7.18 -20.48 -5.54
N SER A 735 -7.14 -20.77 -4.25
CA SER A 735 -8.10 -21.66 -3.60
C SER A 735 -8.33 -21.31 -2.14
N SER A 736 -9.36 -21.88 -1.54
CA SER A 736 -9.65 -21.71 -0.12
C SER A 736 -8.52 -22.23 0.79
N PHE A 737 -7.66 -23.14 0.28
CA PHE A 737 -6.46 -23.58 0.99
C PHE A 737 -5.52 -22.40 1.32
N TRP A 738 -5.37 -21.47 0.39
CA TRP A 738 -4.48 -20.31 0.49
C TRP A 738 -5.18 -19.05 1.02
N ILE A 739 -6.46 -19.12 1.39
CA ILE A 739 -7.19 -18.01 1.99
C ILE A 739 -7.17 -18.15 3.51
N LYS A 740 -6.55 -17.19 4.17
CA LYS A 740 -6.39 -17.18 5.63
C LYS A 740 -7.10 -15.99 6.26
N ASN A 741 -7.49 -16.13 7.52
CA ASN A 741 -8.09 -15.03 8.29
C ASN A 741 -7.03 -13.96 8.60
N GLY A 742 -7.20 -12.76 8.06
CA GLY A 742 -6.31 -11.61 8.22
C GLY A 742 -6.66 -10.68 9.38
N SER A 743 -7.59 -11.06 10.25
CA SER A 743 -7.97 -10.24 11.42
C SER A 743 -6.80 -10.07 12.38
N TYR A 744 -6.72 -8.89 12.99
CA TYR A 744 -5.71 -8.61 14.02
C TYR A 744 -6.13 -7.52 15.00
N LEU A 745 -5.45 -7.48 16.14
CA LEU A 745 -5.43 -6.39 17.11
C LEU A 745 -3.97 -6.02 17.40
N ARG A 746 -3.62 -4.73 17.24
CA ARG A 746 -2.27 -4.20 17.40
C ARG A 746 -2.22 -3.11 18.47
N LEU A 747 -1.24 -3.14 19.36
CA LEU A 747 -0.87 -1.98 20.14
C LEU A 747 -0.12 -0.99 19.23
N LYS A 748 -0.90 -0.02 18.71
CA LYS A 748 -0.45 0.93 17.70
C LYS A 748 0.47 1.98 18.25
N SER A 749 0.13 2.51 19.45
CA SER A 749 0.96 3.47 20.15
C SER A 749 0.80 3.36 21.66
N VAL A 750 1.88 3.63 22.37
CA VAL A 750 1.92 3.84 23.82
C VAL A 750 2.92 4.97 24.10
N GLU A 751 2.60 5.82 25.05
CA GLU A 751 3.49 6.91 25.45
C GLU A 751 3.36 7.15 26.97
N LEU A 752 4.51 7.33 27.63
CA LEU A 752 4.62 7.74 29.02
C LEU A 752 5.49 8.97 29.09
N GLY A 753 4.93 10.09 29.54
CA GLY A 753 5.60 11.37 29.63
C GLY A 753 5.66 11.89 31.07
N PHE A 754 6.70 12.68 31.34
CA PHE A 754 6.87 13.42 32.58
C PHE A 754 7.24 14.87 32.28
N THR A 755 6.48 15.80 32.82
CA THR A 755 6.69 17.24 32.60
C THR A 755 7.18 17.91 33.89
N TYR A 756 8.34 18.56 33.79
CA TYR A 756 8.89 19.40 34.86
C TYR A 756 9.11 20.82 34.36
N LYS A 757 8.31 21.75 34.84
CA LYS A 757 8.29 23.15 34.35
C LYS A 757 8.06 23.17 32.82
N SER A 758 9.02 23.72 32.07
CA SER A 758 8.96 23.82 30.62
C SER A 758 9.50 22.59 29.87
N LEU A 759 10.11 21.63 30.59
CA LEU A 759 10.71 20.43 30.00
C LEU A 759 9.78 19.22 30.16
N ARG A 760 9.49 18.55 29.05
CA ARG A 760 8.82 17.25 29.03
C ARG A 760 9.77 16.19 28.46
N ALA A 761 9.97 15.11 29.21
CA ALA A 761 10.65 13.90 28.73
C ALA A 761 9.62 12.78 28.59
N TYR A 762 9.73 11.97 27.53
CA TYR A 762 8.80 10.88 27.31
C TYR A 762 9.42 9.69 26.62
N LEU A 763 8.87 8.51 26.90
CA LEU A 763 9.15 7.26 26.19
C LEU A 763 7.91 6.90 25.39
N ALA A 764 8.08 6.63 24.08
CA ALA A 764 6.99 6.27 23.19
C ALA A 764 7.30 5.00 22.42
N GLY A 765 6.27 4.19 22.20
CA GLY A 765 6.35 2.97 21.41
C GLY A 765 5.30 2.94 20.31
N THR A 766 5.67 2.40 19.15
CA THR A 766 4.76 2.24 18.01
C THR A 766 4.84 0.81 17.49
N ASN A 767 3.70 0.21 17.17
CA ASN A 767 3.58 -1.17 16.65
C ASN A 767 4.23 -2.22 17.56
N LEU A 768 4.12 -2.09 18.90
CA LEU A 768 4.90 -2.90 19.84
C LEU A 768 4.56 -4.39 19.79
N PHE A 769 3.30 -4.75 19.65
CA PHE A 769 2.88 -6.13 19.46
C PHE A 769 1.57 -6.24 18.67
N ILE A 770 1.31 -7.44 18.17
CA ILE A 770 0.13 -7.80 17.40
C ILE A 770 -0.42 -9.15 17.86
N ILE A 771 -1.74 -9.24 17.95
CA ILE A 771 -2.48 -10.48 18.19
C ILE A 771 -3.25 -10.77 16.89
N SER A 772 -3.01 -11.93 16.28
CA SER A 772 -3.65 -12.34 15.03
C SER A 772 -3.73 -13.86 14.94
N PRO A 773 -4.79 -14.44 14.35
CA PRO A 773 -4.81 -15.84 13.96
C PRO A 773 -3.83 -16.14 12.82
N PHE A 774 -3.45 -15.13 12.03
CA PHE A 774 -2.48 -15.25 10.95
C PHE A 774 -1.05 -15.25 11.52
N LYS A 775 -0.28 -16.31 11.29
CA LYS A 775 1.02 -16.54 11.92
C LYS A 775 2.23 -16.34 10.99
N TYR A 776 2.04 -16.36 9.67
CA TYR A 776 3.13 -16.43 8.71
C TYR A 776 3.94 -15.13 8.61
N TRP A 777 3.28 -13.97 8.48
CA TRP A 777 3.89 -12.64 8.48
C TRP A 777 3.00 -11.62 9.17
N ASP A 778 3.42 -10.38 9.21
CA ASP A 778 2.59 -9.30 9.76
C ASP A 778 1.35 -9.07 8.86
N PRO A 779 0.12 -9.28 9.35
CA PRO A 779 -1.10 -9.20 8.54
C PRO A 779 -1.33 -7.82 7.89
N GLU A 780 -0.78 -6.72 8.43
CA GLU A 780 -0.84 -5.40 7.75
C GLU A 780 -0.01 -5.36 6.45
N MET A 781 0.89 -6.31 6.21
CA MET A 781 1.58 -6.44 4.92
C MET A 781 0.67 -6.93 3.79
N GLY A 782 -0.52 -7.41 4.13
CA GLY A 782 -1.54 -7.86 3.17
C GLY A 782 -1.25 -9.21 2.53
N SER A 783 -1.96 -9.49 1.44
CA SER A 783 -1.82 -10.72 0.63
C SER A 783 -0.46 -10.82 -0.04
N GLY A 784 -0.01 -12.04 -0.35
CA GLY A 784 1.26 -12.33 -0.98
C GLY A 784 1.96 -13.54 -0.38
N ASN A 785 3.27 -13.52 -0.42
CA ASN A 785 4.15 -14.49 0.23
C ASN A 785 4.82 -13.93 1.51
N GLY A 786 4.53 -12.67 1.86
CA GLY A 786 5.13 -12.01 3.02
C GLY A 786 6.61 -11.64 2.87
N LEU A 787 7.24 -11.93 1.73
CA LEU A 787 8.65 -11.63 1.45
C LEU A 787 8.80 -10.17 1.00
N LYS A 788 8.40 -9.25 1.87
CA LYS A 788 8.46 -7.79 1.66
C LYS A 788 9.23 -7.17 2.81
N TYR A 789 9.85 -6.01 2.55
CA TYR A 789 10.51 -5.24 3.61
C TYR A 789 9.54 -5.05 4.79
N PRO A 790 9.91 -5.47 6.00
CA PRO A 790 8.97 -5.62 7.10
C PRO A 790 8.54 -4.29 7.69
N LEU A 791 7.33 -4.25 8.25
CA LEU A 791 6.89 -3.14 9.09
C LEU A 791 7.78 -2.99 10.31
N GLN A 792 7.93 -1.74 10.79
CA GLN A 792 8.83 -1.43 11.88
C GLN A 792 8.08 -1.28 13.21
N ARG A 793 8.65 -1.89 14.25
CA ARG A 793 8.38 -1.58 15.64
C ARG A 793 9.36 -0.48 16.05
N VAL A 794 8.86 0.57 16.70
CA VAL A 794 9.72 1.70 17.09
C VAL A 794 9.56 1.98 18.58
N VAL A 795 10.69 2.14 19.26
CA VAL A 795 10.75 2.64 20.65
C VAL A 795 11.62 3.89 20.64
N LYS A 796 11.10 5.01 21.12
CA LYS A 796 11.79 6.28 21.07
C LYS A 796 11.74 7.05 22.39
N LEU A 797 12.84 7.73 22.69
CA LEU A 797 12.96 8.71 23.75
C LEU A 797 12.80 10.11 23.15
N GLY A 798 11.99 10.94 23.78
CA GLY A 798 11.78 12.31 23.35
C GLY A 798 11.98 13.32 24.48
N LEU A 799 12.52 14.47 24.10
CA LEU A 799 12.63 15.65 24.95
C LEU A 799 11.93 16.81 24.27
N GLN A 800 11.08 17.53 24.99
CA GLN A 800 10.38 18.71 24.50
C GLN A 800 10.54 19.85 25.48
N TYR A 801 10.94 21.02 24.98
CA TYR A 801 11.10 22.21 25.79
C TYR A 801 10.27 23.36 25.22
N ASN A 802 9.50 24.02 26.10
CA ASN A 802 8.65 25.15 25.77
C ASN A 802 9.20 26.42 26.44
N PHE A 803 9.59 27.41 25.62
CA PHE A 803 10.08 28.70 26.07
C PHE A 803 8.96 29.70 26.26
#